data_355b8b0d52f8298c0e5895962ae4a257
#
_entry.id   355b8b0d52f8298c0e5895962ae4a257
#
_cell.length_a   1.000
_cell.length_b   1.000
_cell.length_c   1.000
_cell.angle_alpha   90.00
_cell.angle_beta   90.00
_cell.angle_gamma   90.00
#
_symmetry.space_group_name_H-M   'P 1'
#
loop_
_entity.id
_entity.type
_entity.pdbx_description
1 polymer ?
#
loop_
_entity_poly.entity_id
_entity_poly.type
_entity_poly.pdbx_seq_one_letter_code
_entity_poly.pdbx_strand_id
1 'polypeptide(L)'
;MKELPKVYDPKQVESKIYDMWMRGGYFAGKADPDKKPFSIVMPPPNVTGQLHMGHALDATLQDILTRYKRMQGYAALWVPGTDHAGIATQIKVEEMLRKEEGLTRYDLGREEFLKRVWAWKKQYGNRIVEQQKSLGVSCDWDRSRFTMDEGCSKAVRETFCELYEKGLIYKGNRIINWCPHCRTALSDAEVEYKDMPGAFWYIRYPLKDSDDYLTIATTRPETMLGDTGIAVNPADERYQHLVGKTAILPLVGRELPIVADDYVELDFGTGCVKMTPCHDPNDYEVGLRHNLEQILIFDEDARVINGGKYNGLDRYEARKAILADLEEQGYLIKTEPYNHNVGTCYRCGTTVEPMTSPQWFVKMKPLAEPAIEAVRDGRIKFVPERFSKTYYNWMENVHDWCISRQLWWGHQIPAWYCDDCGHVTVSRTDACECEACHSKNIHRDPDVLDTWFSSALWPFSTLGWPDKDSEDLKFWYPTSVMVTGYDIIFFWVARMIFSGLEQMKDIPFPTVFIHGLVRDDKGRKMSKSLGNGIDPLEMADTYGADALRFNLITGNSPGNDMRFYVEKCGAMRNFANKLWNASRFVMMNLTIDKNELPETLELEDKWVLSKLNTLSKEVCENLDKYEIGIAAAKIYDFIWDTYCDWYIELTKPRLNSGDEARARSAQQVLLYVLTDILKLLHPFMPFITEEIWQALPHDGEALMIARYPEYTESLAFPAEERDFEMVMNAIRAVRSRRAEMNVPPSRKARLFITTDRQDAFRSGEIYITKLAYAEQITISSEQPADAEKMVSAVTEEAKLFMPMAELIDLDKERARLEKELEKARKNYEGQMRKLSNENFVSRAPEAVVQTERERAEKARALVENLEASLKNLG
;
A
#
# COMPACT_ATOMS: atom_id res chain seq x y z
N MET A 1 -10.15 31.59 -26.37
CA MET A 1 -9.51 30.78 -25.29
C MET A 1 -9.80 31.40 -23.93
N LYS A 2 -10.05 30.58 -22.90
CA LYS A 2 -10.27 31.04 -21.52
C LYS A 2 -8.91 31.36 -20.89
N GLU A 3 -8.75 32.55 -20.33
CA GLU A 3 -7.49 32.90 -19.66
C GLU A 3 -7.38 32.16 -18.30
N LEU A 4 -6.26 31.48 -18.08
CA LEU A 4 -5.98 30.84 -16.79
C LEU A 4 -5.49 31.86 -15.75
N PRO A 5 -5.93 31.79 -14.48
CA PRO A 5 -5.42 32.61 -13.38
C PRO A 5 -3.90 32.51 -13.22
N LYS A 6 -3.29 33.53 -12.59
CA LYS A 6 -1.83 33.54 -12.37
C LYS A 6 -1.31 32.40 -11.51
N VAL A 7 -2.12 31.92 -10.59
CA VAL A 7 -1.76 30.85 -9.64
C VAL A 7 -2.84 29.77 -9.73
N TYR A 8 -2.42 28.51 -9.71
CA TYR A 8 -3.32 27.38 -9.59
C TYR A 8 -3.87 27.29 -8.15
N ASP A 9 -5.19 27.27 -8.01
CA ASP A 9 -5.87 27.08 -6.74
C ASP A 9 -6.79 25.85 -6.82
N PRO A 10 -6.37 24.71 -6.20
CA PRO A 10 -7.14 23.47 -6.22
C PRO A 10 -8.57 23.63 -5.72
N LYS A 11 -8.79 24.48 -4.70
CA LYS A 11 -10.12 24.70 -4.10
C LYS A 11 -11.15 25.28 -5.07
N GLN A 12 -10.70 26.04 -6.06
CA GLN A 12 -11.57 26.62 -7.10
C GLN A 12 -11.80 25.66 -8.28
N VAL A 13 -11.00 24.61 -8.38
CA VAL A 13 -10.98 23.71 -9.53
C VAL A 13 -11.61 22.36 -9.21
N GLU A 14 -11.24 21.73 -8.12
CA GLU A 14 -11.52 20.31 -7.83
C GLU A 14 -13.02 19.99 -7.80
N SER A 15 -13.81 20.73 -7.01
CA SER A 15 -15.26 20.47 -6.94
C SER A 15 -15.96 20.73 -8.26
N LYS A 16 -15.60 21.80 -8.95
CA LYS A 16 -16.16 22.16 -10.27
C LYS A 16 -15.92 21.07 -11.32
N ILE A 17 -14.69 20.57 -11.37
CA ILE A 17 -14.29 19.52 -12.33
C ILE A 17 -14.98 18.19 -11.96
N TYR A 18 -15.00 17.83 -10.68
CA TYR A 18 -15.68 16.60 -10.23
C TYR A 18 -17.17 16.62 -10.59
N ASP A 19 -17.86 17.75 -10.35
CA ASP A 19 -19.25 17.95 -10.73
C ASP A 19 -19.47 17.88 -12.25
N MET A 20 -18.52 18.34 -13.03
CA MET A 20 -18.55 18.21 -14.49
C MET A 20 -18.50 16.74 -14.91
N TRP A 21 -17.58 15.96 -14.36
CA TRP A 21 -17.50 14.52 -14.65
C TRP A 21 -18.74 13.75 -14.25
N MET A 22 -19.29 14.05 -13.06
CA MET A 22 -20.53 13.43 -12.57
C MET A 22 -21.71 13.73 -13.48
N ARG A 23 -21.89 15.00 -13.89
CA ARG A 23 -22.97 15.40 -14.81
C ARG A 23 -22.81 14.82 -16.21
N GLY A 24 -21.58 14.65 -16.69
CA GLY A 24 -21.30 13.98 -17.96
C GLY A 24 -21.49 12.47 -17.94
N GLY A 25 -21.65 11.87 -16.74
CA GLY A 25 -21.82 10.41 -16.60
C GLY A 25 -20.59 9.61 -17.02
N TYR A 26 -19.38 10.22 -16.97
CA TYR A 26 -18.15 9.59 -17.47
C TYR A 26 -17.60 8.47 -16.60
N PHE A 27 -18.11 8.32 -15.38
CA PHE A 27 -17.75 7.23 -14.48
C PHE A 27 -18.56 5.96 -14.69
N ALA A 28 -19.72 6.06 -15.32
CA ALA A 28 -20.64 4.94 -15.51
C ALA A 28 -20.02 3.86 -16.41
N GLY A 29 -19.97 2.64 -15.90
CA GLY A 29 -19.60 1.47 -16.69
C GLY A 29 -20.73 1.07 -17.63
N LYS A 30 -20.49 1.17 -18.93
CA LYS A 30 -21.46 0.76 -19.97
C LYS A 30 -20.95 -0.52 -20.60
N ALA A 31 -21.73 -1.59 -20.50
CA ALA A 31 -21.48 -2.82 -21.24
C ALA A 31 -21.59 -2.52 -22.74
N ASP A 32 -20.49 -2.69 -23.45
CA ASP A 32 -20.37 -2.45 -24.88
C ASP A 32 -19.66 -3.65 -25.51
N PRO A 33 -20.37 -4.52 -26.25
CA PRO A 33 -19.79 -5.73 -26.80
C PRO A 33 -18.65 -5.50 -27.83
N ASP A 34 -18.54 -4.27 -28.36
CA ASP A 34 -17.49 -3.90 -29.31
C ASP A 34 -16.20 -3.47 -28.58
N LYS A 35 -16.24 -3.32 -27.25
CA LYS A 35 -15.10 -2.92 -26.41
C LYS A 35 -14.66 -4.03 -25.48
N LYS A 36 -13.37 -4.09 -25.22
CA LYS A 36 -12.83 -5.00 -24.19
C LYS A 36 -13.27 -4.51 -22.80
N PRO A 37 -13.81 -5.40 -21.94
CA PRO A 37 -14.13 -5.03 -20.57
C PRO A 37 -12.86 -4.83 -19.74
N PHE A 38 -12.91 -3.86 -18.86
CA PHE A 38 -11.97 -3.67 -17.75
C PHE A 38 -12.75 -3.34 -16.49
N SER A 39 -12.69 -4.20 -15.50
CA SER A 39 -13.46 -4.04 -14.27
C SER A 39 -12.60 -4.21 -13.02
N ILE A 40 -12.86 -3.37 -12.04
CA ILE A 40 -12.32 -3.46 -10.68
C ILE A 40 -13.48 -3.43 -9.71
N VAL A 41 -13.44 -4.27 -8.67
CA VAL A 41 -14.27 -4.12 -7.48
C VAL A 41 -13.40 -3.55 -6.37
N MET A 42 -13.81 -2.40 -5.84
CA MET A 42 -13.05 -1.72 -4.79
C MET A 42 -12.99 -2.58 -3.53
N PRO A 43 -11.82 -2.73 -2.86
CA PRO A 43 -11.79 -3.22 -1.49
C PRO A 43 -12.72 -2.38 -0.63
N PRO A 44 -13.86 -2.94 -0.14
CA PRO A 44 -14.88 -2.13 0.49
C PRO A 44 -14.38 -1.63 1.86
N PRO A 45 -14.21 -0.32 2.08
CA PRO A 45 -13.79 0.17 3.37
C PRO A 45 -14.79 -0.17 4.48
N ASN A 46 -14.26 -0.54 5.63
CA ASN A 46 -15.02 -0.82 6.84
C ASN A 46 -15.72 0.44 7.36
N VAL A 47 -17.04 0.37 7.67
CA VAL A 47 -17.81 1.50 8.23
C VAL A 47 -17.48 1.79 9.71
N THR A 48 -16.23 1.58 10.12
CA THR A 48 -15.73 1.79 11.49
C THR A 48 -15.27 3.21 11.78
N GLY A 49 -15.18 4.06 10.75
CA GLY A 49 -14.75 5.44 10.86
C GLY A 49 -14.31 6.01 9.51
N GLN A 50 -13.64 7.16 9.54
CA GLN A 50 -13.13 7.81 8.32
C GLN A 50 -11.90 7.09 7.75
N LEU A 51 -11.65 7.30 6.46
CA LEU A 51 -10.51 6.75 5.72
C LEU A 51 -9.18 7.29 6.26
N HIS A 52 -8.12 6.54 6.04
CA HIS A 52 -6.74 6.90 6.34
C HIS A 52 -5.87 6.84 5.07
N MET A 53 -4.59 7.22 5.18
CA MET A 53 -3.66 7.34 4.06
C MET A 53 -3.49 6.03 3.25
N GLY A 54 -3.59 4.85 3.90
CA GLY A 54 -3.57 3.56 3.19
C GLY A 54 -4.74 3.38 2.22
N HIS A 55 -5.95 3.82 2.60
CA HIS A 55 -7.10 3.82 1.69
C HIS A 55 -6.94 4.83 0.55
N ALA A 56 -6.29 5.97 0.81
CA ALA A 56 -6.00 6.95 -0.25
C ALA A 56 -5.02 6.39 -1.29
N LEU A 57 -4.01 5.64 -0.85
CA LEU A 57 -3.08 4.94 -1.75
C LEU A 57 -3.83 3.89 -2.59
N ASP A 58 -4.56 2.99 -1.94
CA ASP A 58 -5.32 1.92 -2.58
C ASP A 58 -6.29 2.47 -3.65
N ALA A 59 -7.09 3.47 -3.28
CA ALA A 59 -8.01 4.12 -4.20
C ALA A 59 -7.29 4.84 -5.36
N THR A 60 -6.14 5.49 -5.10
CA THR A 60 -5.36 6.17 -6.13
C THR A 60 -4.81 5.20 -7.17
N LEU A 61 -4.29 4.04 -6.74
CA LEU A 61 -3.78 3.00 -7.64
C LEU A 61 -4.89 2.46 -8.56
N GLN A 62 -6.06 2.17 -8.01
CA GLN A 62 -7.21 1.70 -8.76
C GLN A 62 -7.75 2.75 -9.73
N ASP A 63 -7.80 4.02 -9.30
CA ASP A 63 -8.26 5.12 -10.14
C ASP A 63 -7.34 5.36 -11.35
N ILE A 64 -6.01 5.28 -11.14
CA ILE A 64 -5.03 5.40 -12.22
C ILE A 64 -5.26 4.32 -13.27
N LEU A 65 -5.39 3.06 -12.86
CA LEU A 65 -5.63 1.94 -13.78
C LEU A 65 -6.96 2.10 -14.52
N THR A 66 -8.01 2.49 -13.80
CA THR A 66 -9.35 2.67 -14.39
C THR A 66 -9.37 3.82 -15.39
N ARG A 67 -8.77 4.99 -15.08
CA ARG A 67 -8.66 6.13 -16.00
C ARG A 67 -7.83 5.77 -17.22
N TYR A 68 -6.68 5.14 -17.01
CA TYR A 68 -5.82 4.68 -18.11
C TYR A 68 -6.56 3.76 -19.08
N LYS A 69 -7.22 2.72 -18.58
CA LYS A 69 -7.98 1.79 -19.43
C LYS A 69 -9.19 2.45 -20.09
N ARG A 70 -9.88 3.36 -19.41
CA ARG A 70 -10.96 4.16 -20.01
C ARG A 70 -10.44 4.99 -21.18
N MET A 71 -9.31 5.67 -21.01
CA MET A 71 -8.67 6.45 -22.07
C MET A 71 -8.09 5.60 -23.20
N GLN A 72 -7.75 4.33 -22.95
CA GLN A 72 -7.41 3.36 -24.00
C GLN A 72 -8.64 2.84 -24.78
N GLY A 73 -9.86 3.25 -24.40
CA GLY A 73 -11.09 2.87 -25.10
C GLY A 73 -11.72 1.58 -24.61
N TYR A 74 -11.28 1.01 -23.48
CA TYR A 74 -11.96 -0.12 -22.86
C TYR A 74 -13.34 0.31 -22.33
N ALA A 75 -14.28 -0.64 -22.29
CA ALA A 75 -15.43 -0.51 -21.41
C ALA A 75 -14.89 -0.65 -19.97
N ALA A 76 -14.89 0.44 -19.20
CA ALA A 76 -14.28 0.48 -17.87
C ALA A 76 -15.35 0.60 -16.78
N LEU A 77 -15.33 -0.30 -15.81
CA LEU A 77 -16.18 -0.31 -14.63
C LEU A 77 -15.34 -0.38 -13.36
N TRP A 78 -15.55 0.55 -12.44
CA TRP A 78 -15.02 0.45 -11.09
C TRP A 78 -16.16 0.52 -10.09
N VAL A 79 -16.46 -0.62 -9.44
CA VAL A 79 -17.56 -0.76 -8.50
C VAL A 79 -17.14 -0.32 -7.11
N PRO A 80 -17.72 0.75 -6.55
CA PRO A 80 -17.46 1.17 -5.18
C PRO A 80 -18.34 0.40 -4.18
N GLY A 81 -17.93 0.40 -2.92
CA GLY A 81 -18.76 -0.14 -1.85
C GLY A 81 -18.18 0.05 -0.47
N THR A 82 -18.90 -0.45 0.54
CA THR A 82 -18.48 -0.44 1.94
C THR A 82 -18.78 -1.78 2.59
N ASP A 83 -17.94 -2.18 3.57
CA ASP A 83 -18.11 -3.39 4.35
C ASP A 83 -18.76 -3.11 5.71
N HIS A 84 -19.67 -3.98 6.13
CA HIS A 84 -20.35 -3.89 7.43
C HIS A 84 -19.40 -4.16 8.61
N ALA A 85 -18.30 -4.89 8.39
CA ALA A 85 -17.24 -5.14 9.35
C ALA A 85 -17.74 -5.59 10.73
N GLY A 86 -18.38 -6.75 10.78
CA GLY A 86 -19.15 -7.28 11.91
C GLY A 86 -18.61 -6.92 13.30
N ILE A 87 -17.53 -7.58 13.74
CA ILE A 87 -16.90 -7.35 15.05
C ILE A 87 -16.51 -5.89 15.24
N ALA A 88 -15.84 -5.32 14.24
CA ALA A 88 -15.21 -4.00 14.38
C ALA A 88 -16.25 -2.87 14.51
N THR A 89 -17.33 -2.91 13.72
CA THR A 89 -18.40 -1.92 13.78
C THR A 89 -19.22 -2.07 15.07
N GLN A 90 -19.55 -3.31 15.45
CA GLN A 90 -20.29 -3.56 16.68
C GLN A 90 -19.54 -3.01 17.90
N ILE A 91 -18.24 -3.32 18.04
CA ILE A 91 -17.41 -2.81 19.16
C ILE A 91 -17.42 -1.28 19.19
N LYS A 92 -17.31 -0.61 18.03
CA LYS A 92 -17.31 0.85 17.97
C LYS A 92 -18.63 1.45 18.47
N VAL A 93 -19.74 0.85 18.12
CA VAL A 93 -21.05 1.30 18.61
C VAL A 93 -21.23 0.99 20.10
N GLU A 94 -20.74 -0.17 20.58
CA GLU A 94 -20.75 -0.50 22.01
C GLU A 94 -19.87 0.46 22.83
N GLU A 95 -18.67 0.82 22.32
CA GLU A 95 -17.79 1.83 22.94
C GLU A 95 -18.49 3.19 23.03
N MET A 96 -19.17 3.62 21.96
CA MET A 96 -19.94 4.86 21.93
C MET A 96 -21.05 4.85 22.97
N LEU A 97 -21.88 3.79 22.98
CA LEU A 97 -22.99 3.64 23.93
C LEU A 97 -22.49 3.70 25.38
N ARG A 98 -21.43 3.00 25.70
CA ARG A 98 -20.84 2.98 27.05
C ARG A 98 -20.34 4.35 27.45
N LYS A 99 -19.70 5.08 26.52
CA LYS A 99 -19.11 6.39 26.78
C LYS A 99 -20.15 7.49 26.90
N GLU A 100 -21.16 7.47 26.05
CA GLU A 100 -22.13 8.57 25.92
C GLU A 100 -23.39 8.35 26.78
N GLU A 101 -23.84 7.10 26.92
CA GLU A 101 -25.11 6.76 27.59
C GLU A 101 -24.93 5.87 28.83
N GLY A 102 -23.72 5.30 29.03
CA GLY A 102 -23.47 4.37 30.13
C GLY A 102 -24.15 3.01 29.98
N LEU A 103 -24.63 2.68 28.76
CA LEU A 103 -25.41 1.48 28.44
C LEU A 103 -24.55 0.43 27.71
N THR A 104 -25.01 -0.82 27.80
CA THR A 104 -24.53 -1.94 26.98
C THR A 104 -25.58 -2.35 25.95
N ARG A 105 -25.22 -3.17 24.98
CA ARG A 105 -26.18 -3.72 24.01
C ARG A 105 -27.29 -4.53 24.69
N TYR A 106 -27.00 -5.19 25.81
CA TYR A 106 -27.95 -6.01 26.54
C TYR A 106 -29.02 -5.15 27.23
N ASP A 107 -28.70 -3.93 27.64
CA ASP A 107 -29.67 -3.00 28.22
C ASP A 107 -30.67 -2.49 27.18
N LEU A 108 -30.22 -2.37 25.91
CA LEU A 108 -31.08 -1.93 24.80
C LEU A 108 -31.92 -3.05 24.18
N GLY A 109 -31.38 -4.28 24.18
CA GLY A 109 -31.92 -5.38 23.37
C GLY A 109 -31.52 -5.27 21.89
N ARG A 110 -31.64 -6.40 21.17
CA ARG A 110 -31.12 -6.59 19.80
C ARG A 110 -31.69 -5.54 18.81
N GLU A 111 -32.97 -5.31 18.79
CA GLU A 111 -33.59 -4.43 17.79
C GLU A 111 -33.12 -2.98 17.93
N GLU A 112 -33.16 -2.43 19.14
CA GLU A 112 -32.75 -1.04 19.38
C GLU A 112 -31.26 -0.85 19.18
N PHE A 113 -30.44 -1.82 19.58
CA PHE A 113 -29.01 -1.81 19.30
C PHE A 113 -28.73 -1.79 17.78
N LEU A 114 -29.40 -2.63 16.99
CA LEU A 114 -29.23 -2.65 15.53
C LEU A 114 -29.62 -1.33 14.89
N LYS A 115 -30.65 -0.63 15.36
CA LYS A 115 -30.98 0.73 14.89
C LYS A 115 -29.84 1.70 15.08
N ARG A 116 -29.14 1.62 16.22
CA ARG A 116 -27.92 2.45 16.48
C ARG A 116 -26.80 2.12 15.51
N VAL A 117 -26.58 0.83 15.22
CA VAL A 117 -25.56 0.40 14.26
C VAL A 117 -25.89 0.86 12.82
N TRP A 118 -27.15 0.78 12.41
CA TRP A 118 -27.58 1.29 11.10
C TRP A 118 -27.42 2.82 10.99
N ALA A 119 -27.69 3.57 12.05
CA ALA A 119 -27.45 5.02 12.10
C ALA A 119 -25.93 5.33 11.97
N TRP A 120 -25.10 4.60 12.69
CA TRP A 120 -23.64 4.66 12.57
C TRP A 120 -23.16 4.39 11.14
N LYS A 121 -23.62 3.29 10.53
CA LYS A 121 -23.32 2.94 9.13
C LYS A 121 -23.70 4.08 8.17
N LYS A 122 -24.88 4.69 8.33
CA LYS A 122 -25.32 5.80 7.48
C LYS A 122 -24.36 6.99 7.59
N GLN A 123 -23.97 7.36 8.80
CA GLN A 123 -23.08 8.49 9.05
C GLN A 123 -21.69 8.27 8.43
N TYR A 124 -21.04 7.15 8.77
CA TYR A 124 -19.67 6.89 8.34
C TYR A 124 -19.57 6.41 6.89
N GLY A 125 -20.54 5.68 6.39
CA GLY A 125 -20.63 5.32 4.97
C GLY A 125 -20.70 6.55 4.07
N ASN A 126 -21.51 7.55 4.40
CA ASN A 126 -21.58 8.81 3.66
C ASN A 126 -20.24 9.57 3.73
N ARG A 127 -19.62 9.61 4.91
CA ARG A 127 -18.29 10.26 5.08
C ARG A 127 -17.20 9.62 4.23
N ILE A 128 -17.19 8.30 4.13
CA ILE A 128 -16.26 7.55 3.28
C ILE A 128 -16.43 7.95 1.81
N VAL A 129 -17.65 8.02 1.32
CA VAL A 129 -17.97 8.42 -0.07
C VAL A 129 -17.50 9.87 -0.33
N GLU A 130 -17.76 10.79 0.60
CA GLU A 130 -17.29 12.18 0.48
C GLU A 130 -15.75 12.24 0.41
N GLN A 131 -15.04 11.48 1.25
CA GLN A 131 -13.58 11.42 1.23
C GLN A 131 -13.04 10.88 -0.11
N GLN A 132 -13.66 9.84 -0.65
CA GLN A 132 -13.26 9.29 -1.95
C GLN A 132 -13.50 10.27 -3.10
N LYS A 133 -14.66 10.94 -3.10
CA LYS A 133 -14.98 11.98 -4.10
C LYS A 133 -13.97 13.14 -4.05
N SER A 134 -13.60 13.58 -2.86
CA SER A 134 -12.60 14.64 -2.68
C SER A 134 -11.21 14.25 -3.19
N LEU A 135 -10.88 12.96 -3.20
CA LEU A 135 -9.65 12.45 -3.81
C LEU A 135 -9.72 12.30 -5.34
N GLY A 136 -10.85 12.59 -5.95
CA GLY A 136 -11.06 12.48 -7.39
C GLY A 136 -11.31 11.05 -7.89
N VAL A 137 -11.74 10.17 -7.02
CA VAL A 137 -12.04 8.76 -7.35
C VAL A 137 -13.15 8.66 -8.39
N SER A 138 -12.91 7.95 -9.51
CA SER A 138 -13.80 7.85 -10.67
C SER A 138 -14.63 6.55 -10.71
N CYS A 139 -15.18 6.18 -9.56
CA CYS A 139 -16.06 5.01 -9.43
C CYS A 139 -17.43 5.25 -10.06
N ASP A 140 -18.10 4.19 -10.47
CA ASP A 140 -19.52 4.20 -10.81
C ASP A 140 -20.39 4.25 -9.54
N TRP A 141 -20.69 5.47 -9.08
CA TRP A 141 -21.41 5.70 -7.83
C TRP A 141 -22.84 5.19 -7.84
N ASP A 142 -23.46 5.04 -9.00
CA ASP A 142 -24.81 4.49 -9.14
C ASP A 142 -24.83 2.99 -8.86
N ARG A 143 -23.68 2.31 -9.02
CA ARG A 143 -23.46 0.91 -8.63
C ARG A 143 -22.86 0.73 -7.24
N SER A 144 -22.95 1.74 -6.36
CA SER A 144 -22.42 1.63 -5.01
C SER A 144 -23.08 0.49 -4.23
N ARG A 145 -22.27 -0.37 -3.61
CA ARG A 145 -22.72 -1.57 -2.91
C ARG A 145 -22.38 -1.51 -1.40
N PHE A 146 -23.14 -2.29 -0.65
CA PHE A 146 -22.87 -2.54 0.76
C PHE A 146 -22.97 -4.03 1.04
N THR A 147 -22.02 -4.61 1.77
CA THR A 147 -21.97 -6.07 1.98
C THR A 147 -23.23 -6.67 2.61
N MET A 148 -24.09 -5.83 3.24
CA MET A 148 -25.39 -6.25 3.76
C MET A 148 -26.57 -5.64 2.98
N ASP A 149 -26.39 -5.18 1.74
CA ASP A 149 -27.51 -4.82 0.88
C ASP A 149 -28.31 -6.06 0.48
N GLU A 150 -29.50 -5.86 -0.10
CA GLU A 150 -30.40 -6.96 -0.45
C GLU A 150 -29.76 -7.98 -1.40
N GLY A 151 -29.04 -7.52 -2.44
CA GLY A 151 -28.41 -8.39 -3.42
C GLY A 151 -27.25 -9.20 -2.81
N CYS A 152 -26.38 -8.53 -2.05
CA CYS A 152 -25.28 -9.21 -1.35
C CYS A 152 -25.82 -10.17 -0.27
N SER A 153 -26.91 -9.84 0.41
CA SER A 153 -27.53 -10.74 1.38
C SER A 153 -28.13 -11.97 0.74
N LYS A 154 -28.74 -11.85 -0.45
CA LYS A 154 -29.17 -13.02 -1.25
C LYS A 154 -28.00 -13.91 -1.62
N ALA A 155 -26.88 -13.32 -2.06
CA ALA A 155 -25.68 -14.05 -2.41
C ALA A 155 -25.11 -14.82 -1.21
N VAL A 156 -25.07 -14.22 -0.04
CA VAL A 156 -24.63 -14.88 1.21
C VAL A 156 -25.50 -16.07 1.56
N ARG A 157 -26.83 -15.91 1.50
CA ARG A 157 -27.78 -17.01 1.78
C ARG A 157 -27.61 -18.15 0.77
N GLU A 158 -27.52 -17.84 -0.51
CA GLU A 158 -27.31 -18.83 -1.57
C GLU A 158 -26.05 -19.64 -1.34
N THR A 159 -24.91 -18.96 -1.12
CA THR A 159 -23.62 -19.60 -0.85
C THR A 159 -23.69 -20.51 0.37
N PHE A 160 -24.30 -20.04 1.46
CA PHE A 160 -24.42 -20.86 2.68
C PHE A 160 -25.22 -22.14 2.43
N CYS A 161 -26.38 -22.00 1.77
CA CYS A 161 -27.25 -23.14 1.46
C CYS A 161 -26.59 -24.14 0.50
N GLU A 162 -25.99 -23.66 -0.59
CA GLU A 162 -25.27 -24.54 -1.52
C GLU A 162 -24.11 -25.31 -0.87
N LEU A 163 -23.30 -24.64 -0.05
CA LEU A 163 -22.19 -25.29 0.63
C LEU A 163 -22.69 -26.29 1.70
N TYR A 164 -23.81 -26.00 2.36
CA TYR A 164 -24.43 -26.92 3.31
C TYR A 164 -24.99 -28.16 2.61
N GLU A 165 -25.71 -27.99 1.49
CA GLU A 165 -26.24 -29.06 0.65
C GLU A 165 -25.13 -29.99 0.12
N LYS A 166 -23.95 -29.43 -0.17
CA LYS A 166 -22.74 -30.18 -0.58
C LYS A 166 -22.00 -30.83 0.61
N GLY A 167 -22.46 -30.61 1.82
CA GLY A 167 -21.79 -31.10 3.04
C GLY A 167 -20.44 -30.42 3.33
N LEU A 168 -20.21 -29.25 2.73
CA LEU A 168 -19.01 -28.42 2.96
C LEU A 168 -19.19 -27.46 4.16
N ILE A 169 -20.42 -27.09 4.49
CA ILE A 169 -20.75 -26.41 5.74
C ILE A 169 -21.33 -27.42 6.71
N TYR A 170 -20.88 -27.41 7.96
CA TYR A 170 -21.37 -28.24 9.02
C TYR A 170 -21.33 -27.54 10.39
N LYS A 171 -22.17 -27.97 11.33
CA LYS A 171 -22.08 -27.58 12.74
C LYS A 171 -21.38 -28.66 13.52
N GLY A 172 -20.38 -28.31 14.34
CA GLY A 172 -19.59 -29.24 15.09
C GLY A 172 -19.03 -28.63 16.38
N ASN A 173 -18.83 -29.50 17.39
CA ASN A 173 -18.09 -29.10 18.58
C ASN A 173 -16.60 -29.24 18.29
N ARG A 174 -15.90 -28.14 18.17
CA ARG A 174 -14.47 -28.10 17.88
C ARG A 174 -13.77 -27.05 18.72
N ILE A 175 -12.47 -27.18 18.88
CA ILE A 175 -11.69 -26.15 19.54
C ILE A 175 -11.62 -24.92 18.64
N ILE A 176 -11.88 -23.76 19.25
CA ILE A 176 -11.88 -22.45 18.58
C ILE A 176 -11.09 -21.43 19.43
N ASN A 177 -10.68 -20.36 18.82
CA ASN A 177 -10.15 -19.20 19.53
C ASN A 177 -11.31 -18.30 19.99
N TRP A 178 -11.51 -18.19 21.29
CA TRP A 178 -12.55 -17.34 21.88
C TRP A 178 -11.97 -16.04 22.43
N CYS A 179 -12.59 -14.91 22.09
CA CYS A 179 -12.24 -13.63 22.70
C CYS A 179 -13.21 -13.29 23.85
N PRO A 180 -12.81 -13.34 25.12
CA PRO A 180 -13.71 -13.08 26.25
C PRO A 180 -14.15 -11.63 26.35
N HIS A 181 -13.37 -10.68 25.82
CA HIS A 181 -13.76 -9.26 25.77
C HIS A 181 -14.81 -8.98 24.68
N CYS A 182 -14.61 -9.50 23.47
CA CYS A 182 -15.56 -9.35 22.36
C CYS A 182 -16.74 -10.32 22.46
N ARG A 183 -16.64 -11.36 23.32
CA ARG A 183 -17.59 -12.45 23.51
C ARG A 183 -18.00 -13.12 22.20
N THR A 184 -16.99 -13.52 21.42
CA THR A 184 -17.19 -14.17 20.13
C THR A 184 -16.03 -15.08 19.75
N ALA A 185 -16.33 -16.10 18.95
CA ALA A 185 -15.34 -16.92 18.27
C ALA A 185 -14.56 -16.08 17.24
N LEU A 186 -13.30 -16.45 17.07
CA LEU A 186 -12.37 -15.91 16.08
C LEU A 186 -11.89 -17.03 15.17
N SER A 187 -11.65 -16.72 13.91
CA SER A 187 -10.89 -17.60 13.02
C SER A 187 -9.38 -17.49 13.30
N ASP A 188 -8.57 -18.46 12.85
CA ASP A 188 -7.12 -18.45 13.05
C ASP A 188 -6.46 -17.16 12.50
N ALA A 189 -6.96 -16.65 11.39
CA ALA A 189 -6.50 -15.42 10.79
C ALA A 189 -6.74 -14.17 11.66
N GLU A 190 -7.68 -14.21 12.60
CA GLU A 190 -8.05 -13.09 13.49
C GLU A 190 -7.27 -13.11 14.82
N VAL A 191 -6.30 -14.00 14.97
CA VAL A 191 -5.43 -14.11 16.15
C VAL A 191 -4.03 -13.61 15.81
N GLU A 192 -3.58 -12.59 16.54
CA GLU A 192 -2.21 -12.08 16.47
C GLU A 192 -1.38 -12.67 17.59
N TYR A 193 -0.20 -13.19 17.27
CA TYR A 193 0.70 -13.77 18.25
C TYR A 193 1.73 -12.74 18.71
N LYS A 194 1.93 -12.65 20.04
CA LYS A 194 2.87 -11.72 20.67
C LYS A 194 3.73 -12.46 21.68
N ASP A 195 5.05 -12.19 21.67
CA ASP A 195 5.93 -12.68 22.72
C ASP A 195 5.61 -11.97 24.03
N MET A 196 5.23 -12.76 25.02
CA MET A 196 4.87 -12.26 26.35
C MET A 196 5.70 -12.96 27.43
N PRO A 197 6.10 -12.21 28.47
CA PRO A 197 6.76 -12.83 29.62
C PRO A 197 5.77 -13.73 30.37
N GLY A 198 6.19 -14.92 30.67
CA GLY A 198 5.45 -15.92 31.44
C GLY A 198 6.38 -16.78 32.29
N ALA A 199 5.96 -17.96 32.64
CA ALA A 199 6.78 -18.92 33.36
C ALA A 199 6.39 -20.34 33.00
N PHE A 200 7.33 -21.26 33.19
CA PHE A 200 7.03 -22.67 33.34
C PHE A 200 6.86 -23.00 34.82
N TRP A 201 5.73 -23.58 35.14
CA TRP A 201 5.44 -24.15 36.47
C TRP A 201 5.58 -25.68 36.39
N TYR A 202 6.48 -26.21 37.22
CA TYR A 202 6.76 -27.65 37.29
C TYR A 202 5.96 -28.27 38.45
N ILE A 203 5.02 -29.16 38.13
CA ILE A 203 4.01 -29.68 39.03
C ILE A 203 4.14 -31.20 39.12
N ARG A 204 4.07 -31.74 40.35
CA ARG A 204 4.01 -33.20 40.61
C ARG A 204 2.63 -33.71 40.37
N TYR A 205 2.52 -34.75 39.54
CA TYR A 205 1.32 -35.52 39.31
C TYR A 205 1.58 -36.92 39.89
N PRO A 206 1.04 -37.30 41.09
CA PRO A 206 1.25 -38.59 41.73
C PRO A 206 0.78 -39.73 40.85
N LEU A 207 1.49 -40.81 40.84
CA LEU A 207 1.03 -42.07 40.21
C LEU A 207 0.06 -42.81 41.14
N LYS A 208 -1.03 -43.37 40.56
CA LYS A 208 -1.95 -44.19 41.33
C LYS A 208 -1.24 -45.46 41.82
N ASP A 209 -1.47 -45.83 43.06
CA ASP A 209 -0.92 -47.07 43.71
C ASP A 209 0.63 -47.11 43.79
N SER A 210 1.28 -45.91 43.81
CA SER A 210 2.73 -45.77 43.92
C SER A 210 3.08 -44.48 44.68
N ASP A 211 4.26 -44.44 45.29
CA ASP A 211 4.83 -43.21 45.88
C ASP A 211 5.55 -42.33 44.86
N ASP A 212 5.61 -42.77 43.60
CA ASP A 212 6.23 -42.03 42.48
C ASP A 212 5.29 -41.00 41.89
N TYR A 213 5.86 -40.06 41.11
CA TYR A 213 5.12 -39.01 40.42
C TYR A 213 5.70 -38.71 39.06
N LEU A 214 4.88 -38.16 38.18
CA LEU A 214 5.33 -37.48 36.96
C LEU A 214 5.51 -35.98 37.21
N THR A 215 6.52 -35.40 36.61
CA THR A 215 6.71 -33.92 36.61
C THR A 215 6.17 -33.34 35.32
N ILE A 216 5.16 -32.49 35.45
CA ILE A 216 4.57 -31.76 34.31
C ILE A 216 5.04 -30.31 34.35
N ALA A 217 5.53 -29.79 33.23
CA ALA A 217 5.83 -28.36 33.04
C ALA A 217 4.72 -27.70 32.21
N THR A 218 4.11 -26.68 32.73
CA THR A 218 3.02 -25.95 32.03
C THR A 218 3.19 -24.44 32.11
N THR A 219 2.79 -23.74 31.06
CA THR A 219 2.66 -22.28 31.06
C THR A 219 1.26 -21.79 31.45
N ARG A 220 0.31 -22.74 31.60
CA ARG A 220 -1.10 -22.44 31.88
C ARG A 220 -1.63 -23.36 33.03
N PRO A 221 -1.19 -23.12 34.27
CA PRO A 221 -1.63 -23.97 35.41
C PRO A 221 -3.13 -23.88 35.67
N GLU A 222 -3.81 -22.78 35.28
CA GLU A 222 -5.26 -22.64 35.44
C GLU A 222 -6.06 -23.65 34.63
N THR A 223 -5.54 -24.14 33.50
CA THR A 223 -6.25 -25.16 32.70
C THR A 223 -6.13 -26.57 33.23
N MET A 224 -5.22 -26.81 34.20
CA MET A 224 -5.02 -28.15 34.77
C MET A 224 -6.30 -28.77 35.35
N LEU A 225 -7.23 -27.93 35.80
CA LEU A 225 -8.52 -28.39 36.33
C LEU A 225 -9.32 -29.24 35.32
N GLY A 226 -9.04 -29.04 34.01
CA GLY A 226 -9.62 -29.78 32.91
C GLY A 226 -8.76 -30.87 32.32
N ASP A 227 -7.66 -31.22 32.95
CA ASP A 227 -6.81 -32.31 32.47
C ASP A 227 -7.56 -33.65 32.51
N THR A 228 -7.46 -34.42 31.43
CA THR A 228 -8.13 -35.75 31.29
C THR A 228 -7.17 -36.85 30.85
N GLY A 229 -5.88 -36.51 30.68
CA GLY A 229 -4.84 -37.48 30.39
C GLY A 229 -3.44 -36.87 30.51
N ILE A 230 -2.43 -37.74 30.41
CA ILE A 230 -1.03 -37.36 30.26
C ILE A 230 -0.48 -38.10 29.05
N ALA A 231 0.19 -37.37 28.15
CA ALA A 231 0.85 -37.93 26.98
C ALA A 231 2.37 -38.00 27.18
N VAL A 232 2.98 -39.08 26.68
CA VAL A 232 4.43 -39.30 26.63
C VAL A 232 4.81 -39.81 25.24
N ASN A 233 6.05 -39.57 24.82
CA ASN A 233 6.49 -40.10 23.54
C ASN A 233 6.72 -41.62 23.62
N PRO A 234 6.22 -42.42 22.66
CA PRO A 234 6.41 -43.88 22.67
C PRO A 234 7.88 -44.33 22.61
N ALA A 235 8.77 -43.48 22.10
CA ALA A 235 10.21 -43.73 22.04
C ALA A 235 10.96 -43.31 23.32
N ASP A 236 10.31 -42.63 24.26
CA ASP A 236 10.95 -42.15 25.48
C ASP A 236 11.09 -43.29 26.55
N GLU A 237 12.29 -43.83 26.66
CA GLU A 237 12.62 -44.90 27.60
C GLU A 237 12.32 -44.54 29.07
N ARG A 238 12.31 -43.24 29.43
CA ARG A 238 11.99 -42.77 30.78
C ARG A 238 10.56 -43.10 31.19
N TYR A 239 9.64 -43.14 30.24
CA TYR A 239 8.19 -43.20 30.50
C TYR A 239 7.47 -44.39 29.85
N GLN A 240 8.12 -45.14 28.96
CA GLN A 240 7.50 -46.30 28.30
C GLN A 240 6.80 -47.28 29.28
N HIS A 241 7.41 -47.49 30.44
CA HIS A 241 6.91 -48.41 31.49
C HIS A 241 5.67 -47.88 32.23
N LEU A 242 5.32 -46.59 32.01
CA LEU A 242 4.16 -45.93 32.61
C LEU A 242 2.95 -45.87 31.67
N VAL A 243 3.12 -46.15 30.37
CA VAL A 243 2.02 -46.15 29.40
C VAL A 243 0.96 -47.16 29.82
N GLY A 244 -0.29 -46.75 29.85
CA GLY A 244 -1.44 -47.53 30.32
C GLY A 244 -1.66 -47.53 31.82
N LYS A 245 -0.76 -46.92 32.60
CA LYS A 245 -0.99 -46.65 34.05
C LYS A 245 -1.77 -45.32 34.22
N THR A 246 -2.07 -45.02 35.48
CA THR A 246 -2.92 -43.89 35.88
C THR A 246 -2.14 -42.94 36.78
N ALA A 247 -2.21 -41.66 36.54
CA ALA A 247 -1.79 -40.61 37.46
C ALA A 247 -3.02 -39.95 38.12
N ILE A 248 -2.78 -39.21 39.19
CA ILE A 248 -3.83 -38.49 39.94
C ILE A 248 -3.62 -36.98 39.71
N LEU A 249 -4.66 -36.31 39.26
CA LEU A 249 -4.66 -34.86 39.09
C LEU A 249 -4.58 -34.16 40.47
N PRO A 250 -3.54 -33.35 40.72
CA PRO A 250 -3.46 -32.61 41.99
C PRO A 250 -4.66 -31.67 42.18
N LEU A 251 -5.02 -31.39 43.42
CA LEU A 251 -6.13 -30.54 43.85
C LEU A 251 -7.53 -31.04 43.50
N VAL A 252 -7.68 -31.90 42.50
CA VAL A 252 -8.97 -32.38 41.96
C VAL A 252 -9.20 -33.85 42.31
N GLY A 253 -8.15 -34.69 42.31
CA GLY A 253 -8.23 -36.14 42.58
C GLY A 253 -8.71 -36.98 41.40
N ARG A 254 -8.85 -36.43 40.20
CA ARG A 254 -9.25 -37.16 38.99
C ARG A 254 -8.15 -38.12 38.54
N GLU A 255 -8.55 -39.31 38.12
CA GLU A 255 -7.69 -40.27 37.49
C GLU A 255 -7.37 -39.90 36.05
N LEU A 256 -6.09 -39.86 35.69
CA LEU A 256 -5.58 -39.48 34.37
C LEU A 256 -4.87 -40.71 33.74
N PRO A 257 -5.36 -41.24 32.61
CA PRO A 257 -4.64 -42.28 31.86
C PRO A 257 -3.35 -41.67 31.27
N ILE A 258 -2.27 -42.46 31.28
CA ILE A 258 -1.01 -42.14 30.61
C ILE A 258 -1.02 -42.80 29.24
N VAL A 259 -0.99 -42.01 28.19
CA VAL A 259 -1.07 -42.44 26.77
C VAL A 259 0.24 -42.19 26.06
N ALA A 260 0.54 -43.01 25.04
CA ALA A 260 1.69 -42.82 24.17
C ALA A 260 1.27 -42.09 22.89
N ASP A 261 1.91 -40.93 22.58
CA ASP A 261 1.62 -40.16 21.37
C ASP A 261 2.89 -39.48 20.82
N ASP A 262 3.13 -39.60 19.53
CA ASP A 262 4.30 -39.05 18.85
C ASP A 262 4.33 -37.52 18.84
N TYR A 263 3.22 -36.85 19.20
CA TYR A 263 3.14 -35.41 19.38
C TYR A 263 4.13 -34.88 20.44
N VAL A 264 4.42 -35.70 21.48
CA VAL A 264 5.30 -35.26 22.57
C VAL A 264 6.76 -35.31 22.15
N GLU A 265 7.43 -34.15 22.21
CA GLU A 265 8.85 -34.01 21.89
C GLU A 265 9.72 -34.57 23.02
N LEU A 266 10.75 -35.38 22.68
CA LEU A 266 11.62 -36.06 23.65
C LEU A 266 12.44 -35.07 24.52
N ASP A 267 12.88 -33.97 23.94
CA ASP A 267 13.81 -33.03 24.55
C ASP A 267 13.15 -31.71 25.00
N PHE A 268 11.82 -31.61 24.86
CA PHE A 268 11.09 -30.41 25.29
C PHE A 268 10.43 -30.58 26.66
N GLY A 269 10.66 -29.60 27.53
CA GLY A 269 10.09 -29.61 28.87
C GLY A 269 10.54 -30.80 29.72
N THR A 270 9.59 -31.62 30.22
CA THR A 270 9.88 -32.81 30.99
C THR A 270 9.76 -34.13 30.20
N GLY A 271 9.29 -34.04 28.93
CA GLY A 271 8.93 -35.20 28.13
C GLY A 271 7.56 -35.82 28.48
N CYS A 272 6.85 -35.23 29.45
CA CYS A 272 5.46 -35.55 29.79
C CYS A 272 4.60 -34.29 29.60
N VAL A 273 3.49 -34.43 28.91
CA VAL A 273 2.56 -33.30 28.64
C VAL A 273 1.18 -33.65 29.22
N LYS A 274 0.63 -32.71 30.00
CA LYS A 274 -0.76 -32.80 30.44
C LYS A 274 -1.68 -32.59 29.24
N MET A 275 -2.79 -33.29 29.19
CA MET A 275 -3.78 -33.20 28.13
C MET A 275 -5.06 -32.54 28.63
N THR A 276 -5.32 -31.31 28.11
CA THR A 276 -6.54 -30.55 28.38
C THR A 276 -7.30 -30.31 27.07
N PRO A 277 -8.01 -31.30 26.53
CA PRO A 277 -8.58 -31.30 25.18
C PRO A 277 -9.50 -30.11 24.88
N CYS A 278 -10.12 -29.50 25.89
CA CYS A 278 -10.99 -28.35 25.70
C CYS A 278 -10.25 -27.01 25.61
N HIS A 279 -8.93 -26.94 25.95
CA HIS A 279 -8.25 -25.64 26.11
C HIS A 279 -6.88 -25.52 25.42
N ASP A 280 -6.53 -26.52 24.60
CA ASP A 280 -5.35 -26.47 23.73
C ASP A 280 -5.63 -27.23 22.43
N PRO A 281 -5.32 -26.63 21.25
CA PRO A 281 -5.58 -27.29 19.96
C PRO A 281 -4.85 -28.63 19.77
N ASN A 282 -3.62 -28.75 20.25
CA ASN A 282 -2.86 -30.00 20.13
C ASN A 282 -3.39 -31.06 21.08
N ASP A 283 -3.71 -30.66 22.30
CA ASP A 283 -4.32 -31.57 23.30
C ASP A 283 -5.69 -32.06 22.80
N TYR A 284 -6.44 -31.24 22.05
CA TYR A 284 -7.69 -31.64 21.42
C TYR A 284 -7.50 -32.78 20.43
N GLU A 285 -6.51 -32.67 19.53
CA GLU A 285 -6.21 -33.70 18.54
C GLU A 285 -5.70 -34.97 19.17
N VAL A 286 -4.82 -34.88 20.19
CA VAL A 286 -4.39 -36.06 21.01
C VAL A 286 -5.59 -36.66 21.74
N GLY A 287 -6.44 -35.82 22.31
CA GLY A 287 -7.66 -36.24 23.00
C GLY A 287 -8.63 -37.05 22.10
N LEU A 288 -8.79 -36.62 20.84
CA LEU A 288 -9.58 -37.36 19.84
C LEU A 288 -8.97 -38.74 19.51
N ARG A 289 -7.64 -38.80 19.29
CA ARG A 289 -6.94 -40.06 18.98
C ARG A 289 -7.02 -41.09 20.11
N HIS A 290 -6.98 -40.60 21.34
CA HIS A 290 -6.98 -41.45 22.54
C HIS A 290 -8.32 -41.49 23.27
N ASN A 291 -9.36 -40.90 22.71
CA ASN A 291 -10.71 -40.85 23.29
C ASN A 291 -10.73 -40.30 24.73
N LEU A 292 -9.95 -39.22 24.98
CA LEU A 292 -9.92 -38.56 26.29
C LEU A 292 -11.20 -37.75 26.50
N GLU A 293 -11.64 -37.63 27.75
CA GLU A 293 -12.80 -36.84 28.12
C GLU A 293 -12.55 -35.35 27.81
N GLN A 294 -13.60 -34.65 27.39
CA GLN A 294 -13.56 -33.22 27.10
C GLN A 294 -14.23 -32.44 28.23
N ILE A 295 -13.43 -31.75 29.06
CA ILE A 295 -13.92 -30.99 30.21
C ILE A 295 -13.65 -29.49 29.96
N LEU A 296 -14.70 -28.72 29.75
CA LEU A 296 -14.65 -27.30 29.62
C LEU A 296 -14.47 -26.63 30.99
N ILE A 297 -13.44 -25.77 31.13
CA ILE A 297 -13.09 -25.11 32.40
C ILE A 297 -13.47 -23.64 32.45
N PHE A 298 -13.66 -23.02 31.35
CA PHE A 298 -13.99 -21.58 31.24
C PHE A 298 -15.32 -21.34 30.58
N ASP A 299 -16.04 -20.34 31.07
CA ASP A 299 -17.21 -19.77 30.40
C ASP A 299 -16.81 -18.71 29.34
N GLU A 300 -17.80 -18.04 28.75
CA GLU A 300 -17.63 -17.03 27.73
C GLU A 300 -16.87 -15.77 28.22
N ASP A 301 -16.84 -15.52 29.54
CA ASP A 301 -16.08 -14.44 30.18
C ASP A 301 -14.69 -14.87 30.66
N ALA A 302 -14.25 -16.07 30.28
CA ALA A 302 -13.03 -16.73 30.76
C ALA A 302 -12.99 -16.86 32.31
N ARG A 303 -14.13 -17.09 32.93
CA ARG A 303 -14.26 -17.42 34.33
C ARG A 303 -14.32 -18.93 34.53
N VAL A 304 -13.71 -19.41 35.58
CA VAL A 304 -13.67 -20.85 35.88
C VAL A 304 -15.07 -21.39 36.12
N ILE A 305 -15.39 -22.48 35.42
CA ILE A 305 -16.51 -23.38 35.62
C ILE A 305 -15.95 -24.80 35.77
N ASN A 306 -16.67 -25.71 36.42
CA ASN A 306 -16.21 -27.08 36.64
C ASN A 306 -14.89 -27.20 37.40
N GLY A 307 -14.43 -26.14 38.09
CA GLY A 307 -13.18 -26.10 38.86
C GLY A 307 -13.36 -26.15 40.39
N GLY A 308 -14.49 -26.56 40.89
CA GLY A 308 -14.78 -26.68 42.32
C GLY A 308 -14.70 -25.36 43.06
N LYS A 309 -13.80 -25.23 44.03
CA LYS A 309 -13.64 -24.00 44.82
C LYS A 309 -13.16 -22.78 44.03
N TYR A 310 -12.63 -22.96 42.80
CA TYR A 310 -12.17 -21.89 41.92
C TYR A 310 -13.26 -21.31 41.00
N ASN A 311 -14.46 -21.88 41.00
CA ASN A 311 -15.58 -21.44 40.18
C ASN A 311 -15.87 -19.95 40.36
N GLY A 312 -16.10 -19.27 39.24
CA GLY A 312 -16.41 -17.83 39.18
C GLY A 312 -15.18 -16.90 39.21
N LEU A 313 -13.98 -17.41 39.51
CA LEU A 313 -12.75 -16.62 39.39
C LEU A 313 -12.38 -16.37 37.95
N ASP A 314 -11.86 -15.17 37.67
CA ASP A 314 -11.19 -14.90 36.40
C ASP A 314 -9.99 -15.83 36.21
N ARG A 315 -9.69 -16.22 34.99
CA ARG A 315 -8.61 -17.19 34.64
C ARG A 315 -7.25 -16.84 35.27
N TYR A 316 -6.89 -15.56 35.38
CA TYR A 316 -5.62 -15.13 35.99
C TYR A 316 -5.68 -15.11 37.53
N GLU A 317 -6.85 -14.82 38.10
CA GLU A 317 -7.08 -14.96 39.56
C GLU A 317 -7.07 -16.43 39.97
N ALA A 318 -7.70 -17.27 39.15
CA ALA A 318 -7.67 -18.72 39.33
C ALA A 318 -6.24 -19.30 39.25
N ARG A 319 -5.44 -18.85 38.29
CA ARG A 319 -4.01 -19.21 38.18
C ARG A 319 -3.26 -18.92 39.46
N LYS A 320 -3.43 -17.74 40.03
CA LYS A 320 -2.78 -17.37 41.33
C LYS A 320 -3.23 -18.24 42.49
N ALA A 321 -4.54 -18.51 42.59
CA ALA A 321 -5.09 -19.32 43.66
C ALA A 321 -4.64 -20.80 43.55
N ILE A 322 -4.65 -21.36 42.33
CA ILE A 322 -4.19 -22.73 42.06
C ILE A 322 -2.70 -22.87 42.39
N LEU A 323 -1.85 -21.93 42.00
CA LEU A 323 -0.42 -21.96 42.31
C LEU A 323 -0.16 -21.92 43.81
N ALA A 324 -0.89 -21.08 44.55
CA ALA A 324 -0.78 -21.01 46.01
C ALA A 324 -1.15 -22.35 46.67
N ASP A 325 -2.25 -22.98 46.23
CA ASP A 325 -2.67 -24.30 46.77
C ASP A 325 -1.69 -25.42 46.40
N LEU A 326 -1.11 -25.37 45.18
CA LEU A 326 -0.09 -26.35 44.75
C LEU A 326 1.20 -26.23 45.60
N GLU A 327 1.57 -25.01 45.93
CA GLU A 327 2.73 -24.73 46.81
C GLU A 327 2.47 -25.18 48.22
N GLU A 328 1.30 -24.84 48.80
CA GLU A 328 0.89 -25.24 50.15
C GLU A 328 0.84 -26.77 50.31
N GLN A 329 0.33 -27.49 49.30
CA GLN A 329 0.24 -28.96 49.33
C GLN A 329 1.52 -29.66 48.83
N GLY A 330 2.58 -28.93 48.47
CA GLY A 330 3.87 -29.45 48.05
C GLY A 330 3.89 -30.10 46.65
N TYR A 331 2.91 -29.79 45.81
CA TYR A 331 2.88 -30.21 44.39
C TYR A 331 3.68 -29.31 43.47
N LEU A 332 3.87 -28.04 43.78
CA LEU A 332 4.72 -27.11 42.99
C LEU A 332 6.20 -27.42 43.30
N ILE A 333 6.96 -27.84 42.29
CA ILE A 333 8.39 -28.16 42.40
C ILE A 333 9.26 -26.91 42.23
N LYS A 334 9.05 -26.16 41.16
CA LYS A 334 9.79 -24.96 40.82
C LYS A 334 9.03 -24.12 39.83
N THR A 335 9.46 -22.85 39.70
CA THR A 335 8.98 -21.93 38.69
C THR A 335 10.18 -21.36 37.92
N GLU A 336 10.15 -21.38 36.60
CA GLU A 336 11.19 -20.83 35.74
C GLU A 336 10.61 -19.77 34.80
N PRO A 337 11.21 -18.56 34.71
CA PRO A 337 10.79 -17.57 33.75
C PRO A 337 10.88 -18.12 32.32
N TYR A 338 9.85 -17.89 31.53
CA TYR A 338 9.77 -18.36 30.14
C TYR A 338 8.98 -17.38 29.29
N ASN A 339 9.59 -16.92 28.20
CA ASN A 339 8.88 -16.11 27.21
C ASN A 339 8.22 -17.03 26.20
N HIS A 340 6.94 -16.84 25.96
CA HIS A 340 6.19 -17.64 25.00
C HIS A 340 5.27 -16.79 24.14
N ASN A 341 4.92 -17.33 23.01
CA ASN A 341 4.08 -16.68 22.01
C ASN A 341 2.61 -16.86 22.40
N VAL A 342 1.90 -15.76 22.65
CA VAL A 342 0.51 -15.76 23.13
C VAL A 342 -0.40 -15.17 22.08
N GLY A 343 -1.47 -15.88 21.72
CA GLY A 343 -2.50 -15.40 20.81
C GLY A 343 -3.34 -14.29 21.44
N THR A 344 -3.52 -13.22 20.70
CA THR A 344 -4.34 -12.06 21.08
C THR A 344 -5.36 -11.75 20.00
N CYS A 345 -6.53 -11.26 20.40
CA CYS A 345 -7.55 -10.79 19.47
C CYS A 345 -7.05 -9.60 18.65
N TYR A 346 -7.08 -9.68 17.34
CA TYR A 346 -6.60 -8.64 16.41
C TYR A 346 -7.34 -7.30 16.57
N ARG A 347 -8.53 -7.30 17.21
CA ARG A 347 -9.36 -6.10 17.40
C ARG A 347 -9.16 -5.41 18.74
N CYS A 348 -9.22 -6.16 19.84
CA CYS A 348 -9.16 -5.59 21.19
C CYS A 348 -7.82 -5.85 21.90
N GLY A 349 -6.94 -6.69 21.34
CA GLY A 349 -5.66 -7.03 21.94
C GLY A 349 -5.75 -7.96 23.17
N THR A 350 -6.95 -8.38 23.57
CA THR A 350 -7.13 -9.32 24.69
C THR A 350 -6.61 -10.70 24.34
N THR A 351 -5.92 -11.37 25.27
CA THR A 351 -5.48 -12.76 25.12
C THR A 351 -6.69 -13.66 24.84
N VAL A 352 -6.63 -14.39 23.72
CA VAL A 352 -7.68 -15.35 23.37
C VAL A 352 -7.67 -16.57 24.29
N GLU A 353 -8.82 -17.23 24.41
CA GLU A 353 -8.96 -18.48 25.14
C GLU A 353 -9.30 -19.59 24.15
N PRO A 354 -8.39 -20.52 23.87
CA PRO A 354 -8.74 -21.72 23.14
C PRO A 354 -9.77 -22.54 23.95
N MET A 355 -10.93 -22.82 23.34
CA MET A 355 -11.97 -23.58 24.01
C MET A 355 -12.84 -24.34 23.01
N THR A 356 -13.36 -25.52 23.41
CA THR A 356 -14.32 -26.27 22.60
C THR A 356 -15.68 -25.58 22.63
N SER A 357 -16.29 -25.41 21.46
CA SER A 357 -17.62 -24.79 21.30
C SER A 357 -18.33 -25.35 20.06
N PRO A 358 -19.67 -25.52 20.12
CA PRO A 358 -20.46 -25.88 18.95
C PRO A 358 -20.58 -24.69 18.03
N GLN A 359 -19.89 -24.70 16.89
CA GLN A 359 -19.81 -23.62 15.92
C GLN A 359 -20.09 -24.14 14.51
N TRP A 360 -20.36 -23.22 13.56
CA TRP A 360 -20.47 -23.52 12.14
C TRP A 360 -19.11 -23.41 11.46
N PHE A 361 -18.79 -24.40 10.64
CA PHE A 361 -17.49 -24.49 9.94
C PHE A 361 -17.67 -24.73 8.45
N VAL A 362 -16.70 -24.25 7.66
CA VAL A 362 -16.51 -24.60 6.26
C VAL A 362 -15.34 -25.58 6.17
N LYS A 363 -15.53 -26.72 5.50
CA LYS A 363 -14.45 -27.64 5.14
C LYS A 363 -13.57 -27.00 4.08
N MET A 364 -12.36 -26.63 4.46
CA MET A 364 -11.50 -25.82 3.62
C MET A 364 -10.71 -26.63 2.59
N LYS A 365 -10.28 -27.85 2.90
CA LYS A 365 -9.41 -28.62 2.02
C LYS A 365 -9.94 -28.80 0.58
N PRO A 366 -11.23 -29.17 0.36
CA PRO A 366 -11.77 -29.31 -0.99
C PRO A 366 -11.85 -27.98 -1.77
N LEU A 367 -11.93 -26.83 -1.06
CA LEU A 367 -11.97 -25.50 -1.66
C LEU A 367 -10.56 -24.96 -1.92
N ALA A 368 -9.60 -25.32 -1.07
CA ALA A 368 -8.23 -24.85 -1.15
C ALA A 368 -7.45 -25.49 -2.33
N GLU A 369 -7.64 -26.78 -2.60
CA GLU A 369 -6.92 -27.49 -3.66
C GLU A 369 -7.09 -26.84 -5.05
N PRO A 370 -8.32 -26.56 -5.55
CA PRO A 370 -8.49 -25.86 -6.83
C PRO A 370 -7.95 -24.44 -6.82
N ALA A 371 -8.00 -23.76 -5.65
CA ALA A 371 -7.52 -22.39 -5.51
C ALA A 371 -5.97 -22.31 -5.55
N ILE A 372 -5.28 -23.28 -4.96
CA ILE A 372 -3.82 -23.43 -5.07
C ILE A 372 -3.43 -23.68 -6.52
N GLU A 373 -4.14 -24.56 -7.21
CA GLU A 373 -3.84 -24.92 -8.60
C GLU A 373 -4.03 -23.73 -9.54
N ALA A 374 -5.07 -22.91 -9.37
CA ALA A 374 -5.32 -21.72 -10.20
C ALA A 374 -4.17 -20.69 -10.14
N VAL A 375 -3.43 -20.63 -9.03
CA VAL A 375 -2.23 -19.79 -8.93
C VAL A 375 -1.00 -20.51 -9.47
N ARG A 376 -0.88 -21.82 -9.25
CA ARG A 376 0.25 -22.64 -9.70
C ARG A 376 0.33 -22.76 -11.23
N ASP A 377 -0.81 -22.92 -11.90
CA ASP A 377 -0.90 -23.01 -13.35
C ASP A 377 -0.86 -21.64 -14.07
N GLY A 378 -0.84 -20.54 -13.30
CA GLY A 378 -0.70 -19.17 -13.78
C GLY A 378 -2.00 -18.53 -14.29
N ARG A 379 -3.18 -19.14 -14.07
CA ARG A 379 -4.47 -18.49 -14.32
C ARG A 379 -4.64 -17.25 -13.45
N ILE A 380 -4.12 -17.28 -12.22
CA ILE A 380 -4.06 -16.12 -11.30
C ILE A 380 -2.59 -15.81 -11.04
N LYS A 381 -2.20 -14.54 -11.23
CA LYS A 381 -0.83 -14.05 -11.01
C LYS A 381 -0.80 -12.99 -9.92
N PHE A 382 0.14 -13.11 -8.99
CA PHE A 382 0.45 -12.06 -8.01
C PHE A 382 1.48 -11.09 -8.57
N VAL A 383 1.24 -9.81 -8.42
CA VAL A 383 2.18 -8.75 -8.74
C VAL A 383 2.46 -7.95 -7.45
N PRO A 384 3.69 -8.01 -6.90
CA PRO A 384 4.82 -8.84 -7.34
C PRO A 384 4.68 -10.32 -6.97
N GLU A 385 5.29 -11.18 -7.76
CA GLU A 385 5.20 -12.65 -7.66
C GLU A 385 5.56 -13.22 -6.28
N ARG A 386 6.45 -12.54 -5.53
CA ARG A 386 6.88 -13.00 -4.20
C ARG A 386 5.72 -13.29 -3.22
N PHE A 387 4.58 -12.63 -3.39
CA PHE A 387 3.40 -12.83 -2.53
C PHE A 387 2.64 -14.13 -2.81
N SER A 388 2.91 -14.80 -3.91
CA SER A 388 2.38 -16.15 -4.14
C SER A 388 2.87 -17.16 -3.08
N LYS A 389 4.10 -16.97 -2.55
CA LYS A 389 4.63 -17.79 -1.44
C LYS A 389 3.81 -17.62 -0.16
N THR A 390 3.44 -16.39 0.17
CA THR A 390 2.57 -16.08 1.32
C THR A 390 1.20 -16.74 1.17
N TYR A 391 0.65 -16.67 -0.04
CA TYR A 391 -0.61 -17.32 -0.40
C TYR A 391 -0.53 -18.85 -0.24
N TYR A 392 0.50 -19.51 -0.79
CA TYR A 392 0.68 -20.96 -0.70
C TYR A 392 0.84 -21.42 0.75
N ASN A 393 1.71 -20.77 1.54
CA ASN A 393 1.93 -21.12 2.94
C ASN A 393 0.63 -21.15 3.74
N TRP A 394 -0.29 -20.24 3.48
CA TRP A 394 -1.57 -20.20 4.17
C TRP A 394 -2.53 -21.26 3.63
N MET A 395 -2.66 -21.38 2.30
CA MET A 395 -3.63 -22.28 1.67
C MET A 395 -3.29 -23.76 1.85
N GLU A 396 -1.99 -24.12 1.85
CA GLU A 396 -1.53 -25.51 2.05
C GLU A 396 -1.70 -25.98 3.50
N ASN A 397 -1.76 -25.06 4.45
CA ASN A 397 -1.91 -25.36 5.88
C ASN A 397 -3.27 -24.90 6.45
N VAL A 398 -4.25 -24.63 5.58
CA VAL A 398 -5.54 -24.09 6.03
C VAL A 398 -6.34 -25.14 6.79
N HIS A 399 -6.85 -24.77 7.98
CA HIS A 399 -7.83 -25.55 8.76
C HIS A 399 -9.26 -25.19 8.38
N ASP A 400 -10.23 -25.99 8.85
CA ASP A 400 -11.64 -25.70 8.68
C ASP A 400 -11.98 -24.33 9.26
N TRP A 401 -12.64 -23.51 8.46
CA TRP A 401 -12.92 -22.12 8.80
C TRP A 401 -14.15 -22.00 9.69
N CYS A 402 -13.98 -21.52 10.92
CA CYS A 402 -15.10 -21.16 11.81
C CYS A 402 -15.78 -19.90 11.29
N ILE A 403 -17.04 -20.02 10.86
CA ILE A 403 -17.80 -18.92 10.22
C ILE A 403 -18.88 -18.29 11.12
N SER A 404 -19.18 -18.85 12.28
CA SER A 404 -20.18 -18.29 13.20
C SER A 404 -19.56 -17.28 14.17
N ARG A 405 -20.29 -16.20 14.44
CA ARG A 405 -19.94 -15.12 15.37
C ARG A 405 -21.12 -14.79 16.27
N GLN A 406 -20.87 -14.66 17.58
CA GLN A 406 -21.88 -14.35 18.60
C GLN A 406 -22.11 -12.84 18.68
N LEU A 407 -22.37 -12.25 17.52
CA LEU A 407 -22.66 -10.81 17.32
C LEU A 407 -24.13 -10.61 16.98
N TRP A 408 -24.59 -9.38 17.09
CA TRP A 408 -25.90 -8.97 16.58
C TRP A 408 -25.84 -8.32 15.22
N TRP A 409 -24.70 -7.68 14.90
CA TRP A 409 -24.46 -7.00 13.63
C TRP A 409 -23.78 -7.92 12.62
N GLY A 410 -24.46 -8.25 11.54
CA GLY A 410 -23.97 -9.10 10.45
C GLY A 410 -25.08 -9.89 9.79
N HIS A 411 -24.72 -10.77 8.87
CA HIS A 411 -25.64 -11.71 8.20
C HIS A 411 -26.01 -12.85 9.17
N GLN A 412 -27.24 -12.85 9.67
CA GLN A 412 -27.71 -13.90 10.57
C GLN A 412 -27.75 -15.24 9.83
N ILE A 413 -27.21 -16.28 10.46
CA ILE A 413 -27.12 -17.63 9.88
C ILE A 413 -28.50 -18.13 9.47
N PRO A 414 -28.67 -18.62 8.20
CA PRO A 414 -29.96 -19.04 7.68
C PRO A 414 -30.30 -20.49 8.06
N ALA A 415 -30.24 -20.79 9.36
CA ALA A 415 -30.55 -22.09 9.95
C ALA A 415 -31.59 -21.96 11.06
N TRP A 416 -32.55 -22.87 11.12
CA TRP A 416 -33.63 -22.92 12.11
C TRP A 416 -33.62 -24.26 12.82
N TYR A 417 -33.69 -24.29 14.15
CA TYR A 417 -33.73 -25.47 14.99
C TYR A 417 -35.15 -25.77 15.35
N CYS A 418 -35.54 -27.04 15.20
CA CYS A 418 -36.86 -27.54 15.62
C CYS A 418 -36.78 -28.02 17.06
N ASP A 419 -37.59 -27.41 17.95
CA ASP A 419 -37.65 -27.78 19.36
C ASP A 419 -38.37 -29.12 19.58
N ASP A 420 -39.15 -29.57 18.60
CA ASP A 420 -39.93 -30.81 18.71
C ASP A 420 -39.20 -32.06 18.22
N CYS A 421 -38.36 -31.94 17.17
CA CYS A 421 -37.65 -33.14 16.63
C CYS A 421 -36.13 -32.96 16.52
N GLY A 422 -35.58 -31.81 16.90
CA GLY A 422 -34.15 -31.55 16.86
C GLY A 422 -33.55 -31.32 15.45
N HIS A 423 -34.36 -31.37 14.39
CA HIS A 423 -33.89 -31.15 13.02
C HIS A 423 -33.44 -29.73 12.80
N VAL A 424 -32.42 -29.54 11.96
CA VAL A 424 -31.93 -28.22 11.53
C VAL A 424 -32.36 -27.98 10.09
N THR A 425 -33.24 -27.00 9.89
CA THR A 425 -33.66 -26.55 8.56
C THR A 425 -32.75 -25.43 8.10
N VAL A 426 -32.09 -25.58 6.94
CA VAL A 426 -31.30 -24.53 6.30
C VAL A 426 -32.05 -24.03 5.06
N SER A 427 -32.31 -22.74 4.98
CA SER A 427 -33.19 -22.22 3.93
C SER A 427 -32.73 -20.88 3.34
N ARG A 428 -32.94 -20.71 2.02
CA ARG A 428 -32.69 -19.47 1.27
C ARG A 428 -33.66 -18.34 1.63
N THR A 429 -34.82 -18.71 2.16
CA THR A 429 -35.84 -17.78 2.69
C THR A 429 -36.03 -18.04 4.18
N ASP A 430 -36.76 -17.15 4.85
CA ASP A 430 -37.09 -17.38 6.26
C ASP A 430 -38.01 -18.57 6.39
N ALA A 431 -37.61 -19.59 7.15
CA ALA A 431 -38.40 -20.81 7.36
C ALA A 431 -39.58 -20.53 8.28
N CYS A 432 -40.72 -21.08 7.93
CA CYS A 432 -41.98 -20.96 8.71
C CYS A 432 -42.29 -22.24 9.52
N GLU A 433 -41.66 -23.36 9.14
CA GLU A 433 -41.87 -24.67 9.73
C GLU A 433 -40.63 -25.56 9.54
N CYS A 434 -40.51 -26.59 10.33
CA CYS A 434 -39.47 -27.61 10.24
C CYS A 434 -39.64 -28.41 8.95
N GLU A 435 -38.57 -28.58 8.19
CA GLU A 435 -38.54 -29.36 6.93
C GLU A 435 -38.87 -30.85 7.17
N ALA A 436 -38.47 -31.40 8.33
CA ALA A 436 -38.59 -32.83 8.63
C ALA A 436 -39.96 -33.18 9.26
N CYS A 437 -40.47 -32.40 10.20
CA CYS A 437 -41.67 -32.75 10.95
C CYS A 437 -42.83 -31.74 10.81
N HIS A 438 -42.67 -30.69 10.03
CA HIS A 438 -43.63 -29.59 9.76
C HIS A 438 -44.07 -28.86 11.03
N SER A 439 -43.34 -28.97 12.13
CA SER A 439 -43.62 -28.20 13.35
C SER A 439 -43.30 -26.74 13.12
N LYS A 440 -44.13 -25.85 13.69
CA LYS A 440 -43.92 -24.40 13.73
C LYS A 440 -43.09 -23.95 14.92
N ASN A 441 -42.75 -24.89 15.83
CA ASN A 441 -41.93 -24.62 16.99
C ASN A 441 -40.45 -24.65 16.59
N ILE A 442 -40.04 -23.63 15.85
CA ILE A 442 -38.69 -23.44 15.33
C ILE A 442 -38.16 -22.10 15.78
N HIS A 443 -36.84 -22.04 16.02
CA HIS A 443 -36.16 -20.78 16.28
C HIS A 443 -34.92 -20.67 15.40
N ARG A 444 -34.61 -19.44 14.96
CA ARG A 444 -33.44 -19.16 14.11
C ARG A 444 -32.15 -19.16 14.92
N ASP A 445 -31.07 -19.62 14.31
CA ASP A 445 -29.74 -19.50 14.89
C ASP A 445 -29.45 -18.03 15.27
N PRO A 446 -29.04 -17.74 16.53
CA PRO A 446 -28.83 -16.37 16.99
C PRO A 446 -27.57 -15.74 16.44
N ASP A 447 -26.61 -16.55 15.96
CA ASP A 447 -25.30 -16.12 15.49
C ASP A 447 -25.38 -15.49 14.11
N VAL A 448 -24.36 -14.71 13.78
CA VAL A 448 -24.15 -14.14 12.44
C VAL A 448 -22.92 -14.77 11.80
N LEU A 449 -22.81 -14.65 10.49
CA LEU A 449 -21.64 -15.08 9.74
C LEU A 449 -20.46 -14.15 9.93
N ASP A 450 -19.25 -14.69 9.86
CA ASP A 450 -18.00 -13.96 9.75
C ASP A 450 -18.10 -12.92 8.60
N THR A 451 -17.63 -11.69 8.81
CA THR A 451 -17.64 -10.64 7.80
C THR A 451 -16.94 -11.06 6.51
N TRP A 452 -15.90 -11.89 6.63
CA TRP A 452 -15.15 -12.39 5.49
C TRP A 452 -15.91 -13.37 4.62
N PHE A 453 -17.02 -13.94 5.12
CA PHE A 453 -17.90 -14.80 4.34
C PHE A 453 -18.62 -14.02 3.25
N SER A 454 -19.17 -12.85 3.56
CA SER A 454 -19.80 -11.96 2.58
C SER A 454 -18.76 -11.27 1.68
N SER A 455 -17.63 -10.84 2.27
CA SER A 455 -16.56 -10.15 1.53
C SER A 455 -15.89 -11.07 0.49
N ALA A 456 -15.87 -12.39 0.73
CA ALA A 456 -15.37 -13.38 -0.22
C ALA A 456 -16.17 -13.46 -1.54
N LEU A 457 -17.42 -13.03 -1.52
CA LEU A 457 -18.32 -13.07 -2.68
C LEU A 457 -18.26 -11.78 -3.52
N TRP A 458 -17.50 -10.78 -3.08
CA TRP A 458 -17.49 -9.43 -3.61
C TRP A 458 -17.31 -9.32 -5.12
N PRO A 459 -16.40 -10.08 -5.79
CA PRO A 459 -16.20 -9.99 -7.24
C PRO A 459 -17.42 -10.34 -8.08
N PHE A 460 -18.36 -11.09 -7.57
CA PHE A 460 -19.55 -11.55 -8.31
C PHE A 460 -20.87 -11.15 -7.66
N SER A 461 -20.95 -11.06 -6.34
CA SER A 461 -22.17 -10.59 -5.67
C SER A 461 -22.50 -9.14 -5.99
N THR A 462 -21.47 -8.31 -6.21
CA THR A 462 -21.63 -6.90 -6.62
C THR A 462 -22.14 -6.76 -8.05
N LEU A 463 -21.94 -7.77 -8.88
CA LEU A 463 -22.36 -7.80 -10.28
C LEU A 463 -23.70 -8.52 -10.52
N GLY A 464 -24.39 -8.88 -9.42
CA GLY A 464 -25.75 -9.39 -9.50
C GLY A 464 -25.93 -10.87 -9.17
N TRP A 465 -24.84 -11.67 -8.99
CA TRP A 465 -24.97 -13.06 -8.53
C TRP A 465 -25.77 -13.10 -7.20
N PRO A 466 -26.73 -14.05 -7.00
CA PRO A 466 -26.89 -15.34 -7.71
C PRO A 466 -27.77 -15.31 -8.96
N ASP A 467 -28.20 -14.13 -9.43
CA ASP A 467 -28.87 -14.05 -10.73
C ASP A 467 -27.89 -14.32 -11.86
N LYS A 468 -27.94 -15.55 -12.41
CA LYS A 468 -27.08 -15.99 -13.52
C LYS A 468 -27.37 -15.26 -14.83
N ASP A 469 -28.49 -14.57 -14.93
CA ASP A 469 -28.89 -13.81 -16.11
C ASP A 469 -28.51 -12.34 -16.04
N SER A 470 -27.95 -11.87 -14.91
CA SER A 470 -27.42 -10.53 -14.77
C SER A 470 -26.47 -10.14 -15.92
N GLU A 471 -26.80 -9.06 -16.62
CA GLU A 471 -25.99 -8.51 -17.71
C GLU A 471 -24.61 -8.05 -17.21
N ASP A 472 -24.57 -7.42 -16.03
CA ASP A 472 -23.33 -6.99 -15.39
C ASP A 472 -22.43 -8.20 -15.09
N LEU A 473 -22.98 -9.29 -14.55
CA LEU A 473 -22.21 -10.51 -14.27
C LEU A 473 -21.63 -11.12 -15.54
N LYS A 474 -22.42 -11.23 -16.60
CA LYS A 474 -22.00 -11.82 -17.89
C LYS A 474 -20.92 -10.99 -18.59
N PHE A 475 -20.92 -9.67 -18.44
CA PHE A 475 -19.99 -8.78 -19.12
C PHE A 475 -18.71 -8.46 -18.32
N TRP A 476 -18.84 -8.28 -16.98
CA TRP A 476 -17.76 -7.78 -16.14
C TRP A 476 -17.01 -8.86 -15.34
N TYR A 477 -17.55 -10.07 -15.23
CA TYR A 477 -16.89 -11.18 -14.55
C TYR A 477 -16.19 -12.11 -15.55
N PRO A 478 -14.96 -12.57 -15.27
CA PRO A 478 -14.05 -12.23 -14.18
C PRO A 478 -13.66 -10.75 -14.16
N THR A 479 -13.44 -10.17 -12.94
CA THR A 479 -12.92 -8.82 -12.86
C THR A 479 -11.47 -8.77 -13.34
N SER A 480 -10.99 -7.61 -13.83
CA SER A 480 -9.71 -7.55 -14.56
C SER A 480 -8.48 -7.61 -13.65
N VAL A 481 -8.57 -6.98 -12.49
CA VAL A 481 -7.49 -6.95 -11.50
C VAL A 481 -8.05 -6.72 -10.10
N MET A 482 -7.52 -7.45 -9.13
CA MET A 482 -7.74 -7.20 -7.71
C MET A 482 -6.57 -6.40 -7.16
N VAL A 483 -6.85 -5.21 -6.62
CA VAL A 483 -5.84 -4.34 -5.99
C VAL A 483 -6.07 -4.35 -4.49
N THR A 484 -5.02 -4.61 -3.70
CA THR A 484 -5.14 -4.62 -2.23
C THR A 484 -3.78 -4.60 -1.54
N GLY A 485 -3.76 -4.32 -0.24
CA GLY A 485 -2.59 -4.46 0.61
C GLY A 485 -2.21 -5.92 0.87
N TYR A 486 -0.93 -6.19 1.14
CA TYR A 486 -0.44 -7.54 1.41
C TYR A 486 -0.98 -8.14 2.72
N ASP A 487 -1.44 -7.32 3.65
CA ASP A 487 -1.90 -7.73 4.97
C ASP A 487 -3.25 -8.43 4.97
N ILE A 488 -3.99 -8.39 3.84
CA ILE A 488 -5.29 -9.07 3.70
C ILE A 488 -5.32 -10.14 2.60
N ILE A 489 -4.16 -10.65 2.18
CA ILE A 489 -4.09 -11.72 1.17
C ILE A 489 -4.88 -12.96 1.63
N PHE A 490 -4.67 -13.43 2.85
CA PHE A 490 -5.36 -14.60 3.38
C PHE A 490 -6.76 -14.29 3.92
N PHE A 491 -6.99 -13.06 4.41
CA PHE A 491 -8.32 -12.67 4.88
C PHE A 491 -9.31 -12.53 3.73
N TRP A 492 -8.87 -11.96 2.60
CA TRP A 492 -9.78 -11.57 1.53
C TRP A 492 -9.45 -12.19 0.18
N VAL A 493 -8.21 -12.05 -0.33
CA VAL A 493 -7.86 -12.52 -1.68
C VAL A 493 -8.04 -14.03 -1.81
N ALA A 494 -7.49 -14.80 -0.90
CA ALA A 494 -7.61 -16.26 -0.90
C ALA A 494 -9.08 -16.71 -0.82
N ARG A 495 -9.88 -16.04 0.02
CA ARG A 495 -11.31 -16.31 0.15
C ARG A 495 -12.10 -15.99 -1.12
N MET A 496 -11.79 -14.90 -1.81
CA MET A 496 -12.41 -14.59 -3.10
C MET A 496 -12.05 -15.62 -4.16
N ILE A 497 -10.80 -16.11 -4.17
CA ILE A 497 -10.34 -17.11 -5.16
C ILE A 497 -11.13 -18.41 -5.00
N PHE A 498 -11.16 -19.01 -3.80
CA PHE A 498 -11.87 -20.27 -3.64
C PHE A 498 -13.40 -20.11 -3.78
N SER A 499 -13.97 -18.99 -3.35
CA SER A 499 -15.40 -18.72 -3.52
C SER A 499 -15.79 -18.53 -4.99
N GLY A 500 -14.97 -17.80 -5.77
CA GLY A 500 -15.19 -17.65 -7.20
C GLY A 500 -15.12 -18.99 -7.93
N LEU A 501 -14.10 -19.78 -7.67
CA LEU A 501 -13.95 -21.11 -8.25
C LEU A 501 -15.10 -22.04 -7.85
N GLU A 502 -15.60 -21.96 -6.62
CA GLU A 502 -16.70 -22.80 -6.16
C GLU A 502 -18.06 -22.36 -6.69
N GLN A 503 -18.36 -21.04 -6.68
CA GLN A 503 -19.69 -20.54 -7.05
C GLN A 503 -19.81 -20.26 -8.55
N MET A 504 -18.79 -19.64 -9.14
CA MET A 504 -18.80 -19.24 -10.56
C MET A 504 -18.18 -20.28 -11.49
N LYS A 505 -17.45 -21.26 -10.94
CA LYS A 505 -16.65 -22.27 -11.68
C LYS A 505 -15.57 -21.63 -12.57
N ASP A 506 -15.18 -20.42 -12.26
CA ASP A 506 -14.13 -19.65 -12.92
C ASP A 506 -13.38 -18.79 -11.92
N ILE A 507 -12.17 -18.33 -12.30
CA ILE A 507 -11.36 -17.44 -11.48
C ILE A 507 -12.06 -16.10 -11.28
N PRO A 508 -11.98 -15.47 -10.10
CA PRO A 508 -12.60 -14.16 -9.89
C PRO A 508 -11.83 -13.00 -10.55
N PHE A 509 -10.54 -13.17 -10.78
CA PHE A 509 -9.63 -12.21 -11.42
C PHE A 509 -8.33 -12.90 -11.84
N PRO A 510 -7.73 -12.52 -13.00
CA PRO A 510 -6.46 -13.09 -13.46
C PRO A 510 -5.23 -12.49 -12.79
N THR A 511 -5.35 -11.32 -12.16
CA THR A 511 -4.23 -10.60 -11.55
C THR A 511 -4.58 -10.10 -10.16
N VAL A 512 -3.66 -10.30 -9.22
CA VAL A 512 -3.68 -9.71 -7.88
C VAL A 512 -2.53 -8.73 -7.75
N PHE A 513 -2.84 -7.45 -7.82
CA PHE A 513 -1.87 -6.37 -7.66
C PHE A 513 -1.79 -5.98 -6.19
N ILE A 514 -0.64 -6.26 -5.59
CA ILE A 514 -0.39 -6.03 -4.17
C ILE A 514 0.40 -4.73 -3.98
N HIS A 515 -0.10 -3.85 -3.14
CA HIS A 515 0.62 -2.68 -2.66
C HIS A 515 1.09 -2.85 -1.21
N GLY A 516 2.08 -2.06 -0.81
CA GLY A 516 2.57 -1.99 0.56
C GLY A 516 1.71 -1.08 1.45
N LEU A 517 2.09 -0.99 2.71
CA LEU A 517 1.43 -0.13 3.69
C LEU A 517 2.03 1.28 3.69
N VAL A 518 1.20 2.28 3.99
CA VAL A 518 1.67 3.65 4.22
C VAL A 518 2.07 3.78 5.69
N ARG A 519 3.33 4.16 5.91
CA ARG A 519 3.94 4.36 7.22
C ARG A 519 4.22 5.85 7.47
N ASP A 520 4.36 6.23 8.74
CA ASP A 520 4.79 7.59 9.08
C ASP A 520 6.26 7.85 8.66
N ASP A 521 6.73 9.07 8.86
CA ASP A 521 8.11 9.50 8.57
C ASP A 521 9.18 8.66 9.29
N LYS A 522 8.84 8.05 10.44
CA LYS A 522 9.71 7.16 11.22
C LYS A 522 9.60 5.69 10.83
N GLY A 523 8.77 5.36 9.84
CA GLY A 523 8.55 4.00 9.38
C GLY A 523 7.59 3.17 10.25
N ARG A 524 6.85 3.78 11.18
CA ARG A 524 5.86 3.08 12.01
C ARG A 524 4.52 2.99 11.28
N LYS A 525 3.77 1.92 11.53
CA LYS A 525 2.40 1.80 11.03
C LYS A 525 1.55 2.95 11.57
N MET A 526 0.83 3.63 10.69
CA MET A 526 -0.11 4.69 11.10
C MET A 526 -1.32 4.09 11.81
N SER A 527 -1.65 4.61 13.00
CA SER A 527 -2.83 4.21 13.75
C SER A 527 -3.38 5.36 14.59
N LYS A 528 -4.69 5.32 14.86
CA LYS A 528 -5.34 6.31 15.74
C LYS A 528 -4.81 6.25 17.18
N SER A 529 -4.46 5.06 17.65
CA SER A 529 -3.94 4.82 19.00
C SER A 529 -2.53 5.41 19.22
N LEU A 530 -1.72 5.49 18.15
CA LEU A 530 -0.39 6.11 18.20
C LEU A 530 -0.42 7.63 17.95
N GLY A 531 -1.57 8.18 17.56
CA GLY A 531 -1.72 9.61 17.24
C GLY A 531 -0.90 10.06 16.02
N ASN A 532 -0.42 9.13 15.19
CA ASN A 532 0.38 9.40 13.99
C ASN A 532 -0.42 9.24 12.67
N GLY A 533 -1.73 9.07 12.78
CA GLY A 533 -2.61 9.00 11.61
C GLY A 533 -2.78 10.36 10.96
N ILE A 534 -2.57 10.43 9.62
CA ILE A 534 -2.77 11.63 8.81
C ILE A 534 -4.09 11.46 8.05
N ASP A 535 -4.96 12.47 8.13
CA ASP A 535 -6.22 12.49 7.38
C ASP A 535 -5.96 12.87 5.92
N PRO A 536 -6.33 12.03 4.93
CA PRO A 536 -6.20 12.35 3.52
C PRO A 536 -6.94 13.62 3.09
N LEU A 537 -8.09 13.92 3.71
CA LEU A 537 -8.84 15.13 3.42
C LEU A 537 -8.12 16.40 3.82
N GLU A 538 -7.49 16.39 4.98
CA GLU A 538 -6.70 17.52 5.46
C GLU A 538 -5.53 17.81 4.52
N MET A 539 -4.89 16.76 4.00
CA MET A 539 -3.82 16.88 3.02
C MET A 539 -4.33 17.39 1.68
N ALA A 540 -5.44 16.86 1.18
CA ALA A 540 -6.07 17.32 -0.05
C ALA A 540 -6.53 18.79 0.06
N ASP A 541 -7.11 19.18 1.19
CA ASP A 541 -7.53 20.56 1.43
C ASP A 541 -6.36 21.56 1.50
N THR A 542 -5.21 21.10 2.01
CA THR A 542 -4.01 21.95 2.18
C THR A 542 -3.18 22.06 0.90
N TYR A 543 -3.00 20.95 0.19
CA TYR A 543 -2.06 20.87 -0.95
C TYR A 543 -2.73 20.62 -2.30
N GLY A 544 -4.00 20.24 -2.32
CA GLY A 544 -4.75 19.75 -3.47
C GLY A 544 -4.75 18.24 -3.60
N ALA A 545 -5.85 17.66 -4.10
CA ALA A 545 -5.99 16.22 -4.30
C ALA A 545 -4.93 15.67 -5.28
N ASP A 546 -4.65 16.38 -6.37
CA ASP A 546 -3.62 15.98 -7.34
C ASP A 546 -2.23 15.85 -6.73
N ALA A 547 -1.84 16.80 -5.86
CA ALA A 547 -0.55 16.78 -5.18
C ALA A 547 -0.45 15.60 -4.20
N LEU A 548 -1.53 15.29 -3.48
CA LEU A 548 -1.58 14.12 -2.60
C LEU A 548 -1.48 12.82 -3.39
N ARG A 549 -2.28 12.67 -4.44
CA ARG A 549 -2.27 11.48 -5.33
C ARG A 549 -0.88 11.21 -5.88
N PHE A 550 -0.27 12.25 -6.44
CA PHE A 550 1.06 12.12 -7.05
C PHE A 550 2.16 11.81 -6.03
N ASN A 551 2.08 12.38 -4.81
CA ASN A 551 2.99 12.04 -3.71
C ASN A 551 2.87 10.56 -3.29
N LEU A 552 1.64 10.02 -3.21
CA LEU A 552 1.39 8.62 -2.85
C LEU A 552 1.97 7.62 -3.87
N ILE A 553 2.12 8.05 -5.13
CA ILE A 553 2.60 7.18 -6.22
C ILE A 553 4.09 7.35 -6.46
N THR A 554 4.62 8.57 -6.31
CA THR A 554 6.03 8.86 -6.64
C THR A 554 6.98 8.09 -5.71
N GLY A 555 7.84 7.25 -6.30
CA GLY A 555 8.78 6.40 -5.57
C GLY A 555 8.15 5.17 -4.92
N ASN A 556 6.87 4.90 -5.19
CA ASN A 556 6.20 3.67 -4.78
C ASN A 556 6.49 2.54 -5.79
N SER A 557 6.72 1.34 -5.28
CA SER A 557 6.88 0.13 -6.07
C SER A 557 5.98 -0.99 -5.54
N PRO A 558 5.53 -1.92 -6.40
CA PRO A 558 4.61 -2.99 -6.03
C PRO A 558 5.04 -3.76 -4.77
N GLY A 559 4.14 -3.88 -3.81
CA GLY A 559 4.32 -4.67 -2.59
C GLY A 559 5.29 -4.12 -1.55
N ASN A 560 5.86 -2.94 -1.75
CA ASN A 560 6.76 -2.31 -0.78
C ASN A 560 6.04 -1.25 0.05
N ASP A 561 6.35 -1.22 1.34
CA ASP A 561 5.87 -0.15 2.21
C ASP A 561 6.46 1.20 1.80
N MET A 562 5.67 2.24 1.92
CA MET A 562 6.12 3.61 1.69
C MET A 562 6.07 4.45 2.96
N ARG A 563 7.04 5.34 3.12
CA ARG A 563 7.00 6.38 4.15
C ARG A 563 6.34 7.63 3.58
N PHE A 564 5.35 8.12 4.27
CA PHE A 564 4.66 9.35 3.88
C PHE A 564 5.32 10.57 4.53
N TYR A 565 5.73 11.51 3.69
CA TYR A 565 6.32 12.79 4.10
C TYR A 565 5.40 13.92 3.65
N VAL A 566 4.93 14.73 4.59
CA VAL A 566 4.03 15.87 4.31
C VAL A 566 4.70 16.90 3.39
N GLU A 567 6.02 17.13 3.57
CA GLU A 567 6.79 18.09 2.78
C GLU A 567 6.80 17.75 1.27
N LYS A 568 6.73 16.46 0.94
CA LYS A 568 6.64 16.02 -0.46
C LYS A 568 5.33 16.45 -1.13
N CYS A 569 4.22 16.57 -0.39
CA CYS A 569 2.98 17.14 -0.94
C CYS A 569 3.21 18.59 -1.40
N GLY A 570 4.00 19.37 -0.64
CA GLY A 570 4.42 20.72 -1.05
C GLY A 570 5.24 20.73 -2.36
N ALA A 571 6.15 19.78 -2.53
CA ALA A 571 6.92 19.62 -3.76
C ALA A 571 6.01 19.26 -4.95
N MET A 572 5.04 18.38 -4.78
CA MET A 572 4.08 18.02 -5.84
C MET A 572 3.14 19.17 -6.19
N ARG A 573 2.74 19.99 -5.21
CA ARG A 573 2.01 21.24 -5.49
C ARG A 573 2.87 22.21 -6.31
N ASN A 574 4.16 22.31 -6.05
CA ASN A 574 5.07 23.15 -6.85
C ASN A 574 5.22 22.61 -8.28
N PHE A 575 5.24 21.28 -8.45
CA PHE A 575 5.19 20.68 -9.78
C PHE A 575 3.90 21.03 -10.53
N ALA A 576 2.74 20.92 -9.87
CA ALA A 576 1.47 21.37 -10.45
C ALA A 576 1.52 22.85 -10.89
N ASN A 577 2.07 23.73 -10.05
CA ASN A 577 2.24 25.16 -10.38
C ASN A 577 3.22 25.38 -11.56
N LYS A 578 4.28 24.55 -11.68
CA LYS A 578 5.20 24.64 -12.84
C LYS A 578 4.47 24.29 -14.14
N LEU A 579 3.71 23.18 -14.14
CA LEU A 579 2.89 22.79 -15.30
C LEU A 579 1.86 23.88 -15.63
N TRP A 580 1.18 24.44 -14.62
CA TRP A 580 0.23 25.52 -14.79
C TRP A 580 0.84 26.76 -15.47
N ASN A 581 2.01 27.19 -15.00
CA ASN A 581 2.71 28.33 -15.58
C ASN A 581 3.22 28.06 -16.99
N ALA A 582 3.70 26.86 -17.28
CA ALA A 582 4.07 26.43 -18.63
C ALA A 582 2.86 26.48 -19.58
N SER A 583 1.72 25.95 -19.13
CA SER A 583 0.46 25.99 -19.91
C SER A 583 -0.01 27.42 -20.15
N ARG A 584 0.08 28.31 -19.16
CA ARG A 584 -0.21 29.73 -19.34
C ARG A 584 0.71 30.40 -20.36
N PHE A 585 2.02 30.10 -20.34
CA PHE A 585 2.96 30.60 -21.35
C PHE A 585 2.55 30.16 -22.75
N VAL A 586 2.21 28.86 -22.93
CA VAL A 586 1.72 28.37 -24.23
C VAL A 586 0.48 29.14 -24.66
N MET A 587 -0.55 29.21 -23.79
CA MET A 587 -1.81 29.88 -24.11
C MET A 587 -1.66 31.36 -24.48
N MET A 588 -0.76 32.09 -23.80
CA MET A 588 -0.49 33.53 -24.14
C MET A 588 0.15 33.70 -25.51
N ASN A 589 0.78 32.66 -26.05
CA ASN A 589 1.45 32.69 -27.36
C ASN A 589 0.63 31.99 -28.46
N LEU A 590 -0.54 31.38 -28.13
CA LEU A 590 -1.38 30.70 -29.12
C LEU A 590 -2.25 31.70 -29.91
N THR A 591 -2.18 31.61 -31.22
CA THR A 591 -3.10 32.26 -32.17
C THR A 591 -3.87 31.25 -33.01
N ILE A 592 -3.63 29.96 -32.82
CA ILE A 592 -4.25 28.82 -33.50
C ILE A 592 -5.45 28.31 -32.72
N ASP A 593 -6.38 27.69 -33.41
CA ASP A 593 -7.64 27.13 -32.86
C ASP A 593 -7.76 25.62 -32.99
N LYS A 594 -6.76 24.95 -33.57
CA LYS A 594 -6.71 23.51 -33.77
C LYS A 594 -5.41 22.90 -33.26
N ASN A 595 -5.51 21.67 -32.73
CA ASN A 595 -4.38 20.88 -32.28
C ASN A 595 -3.93 19.91 -33.38
N GLU A 596 -3.16 20.41 -34.33
CA GLU A 596 -2.63 19.68 -35.48
C GLU A 596 -1.13 19.95 -35.61
N LEU A 597 -0.33 18.94 -35.95
CA LEU A 597 1.10 19.14 -36.22
C LEU A 597 1.31 19.92 -37.55
N PRO A 598 2.38 20.72 -37.67
CA PRO A 598 2.72 21.39 -38.90
C PRO A 598 3.24 20.41 -39.96
N GLU A 599 3.13 20.75 -41.23
CA GLU A 599 3.67 19.94 -42.32
C GLU A 599 5.19 19.80 -42.27
N THR A 600 5.89 20.84 -41.78
CA THR A 600 7.35 20.86 -41.67
C THR A 600 7.75 20.99 -40.19
N LEU A 601 8.61 20.09 -39.71
CA LEU A 601 9.17 20.07 -38.38
C LEU A 601 10.63 20.58 -38.40
N GLU A 602 10.99 21.46 -37.50
CA GLU A 602 12.39 21.85 -37.25
C GLU A 602 13.08 20.79 -36.36
N LEU A 603 14.40 20.87 -36.18
CA LEU A 603 15.20 19.88 -35.49
C LEU A 603 14.74 19.65 -34.02
N GLU A 604 14.49 20.75 -33.30
CA GLU A 604 13.98 20.72 -31.93
C GLU A 604 12.56 20.14 -31.81
N ASP A 605 11.74 20.32 -32.86
CA ASP A 605 10.39 19.76 -32.93
C ASP A 605 10.46 18.23 -33.06
N LYS A 606 11.32 17.75 -33.94
CA LYS A 606 11.59 16.31 -34.10
C LYS A 606 12.14 15.68 -32.82
N TRP A 607 13.07 16.40 -32.16
CA TRP A 607 13.64 15.97 -30.90
C TRP A 607 12.56 15.79 -29.82
N VAL A 608 11.73 16.80 -29.57
CA VAL A 608 10.72 16.74 -28.50
C VAL A 608 9.63 15.71 -28.81
N LEU A 609 9.21 15.62 -30.09
CA LEU A 609 8.22 14.64 -30.52
C LEU A 609 8.73 13.21 -30.40
N SER A 610 9.98 12.96 -30.75
CA SER A 610 10.63 11.63 -30.58
C SER A 610 10.72 11.24 -29.10
N LYS A 611 11.12 12.19 -28.24
CA LYS A 611 11.12 12.00 -26.78
C LYS A 611 9.73 11.71 -26.22
N LEU A 612 8.71 12.46 -26.62
CA LEU A 612 7.31 12.28 -26.20
C LEU A 612 6.78 10.91 -26.66
N ASN A 613 7.09 10.52 -27.88
CA ASN A 613 6.69 9.25 -28.48
C ASN A 613 7.29 8.06 -27.71
N THR A 614 8.57 8.15 -27.36
CA THR A 614 9.26 7.17 -26.51
C THR A 614 8.65 7.13 -25.11
N LEU A 615 8.37 8.30 -24.51
CA LEU A 615 7.69 8.40 -23.22
C LEU A 615 6.33 7.71 -23.24
N SER A 616 5.52 7.95 -24.26
CA SER A 616 4.18 7.33 -24.40
C SER A 616 4.27 5.82 -24.39
N LYS A 617 5.22 5.24 -25.14
CA LYS A 617 5.49 3.79 -25.13
C LYS A 617 5.87 3.29 -23.75
N GLU A 618 6.86 3.92 -23.13
CA GLU A 618 7.38 3.49 -21.82
C GLU A 618 6.34 3.62 -20.68
N VAL A 619 5.53 4.66 -20.71
CA VAL A 619 4.44 4.85 -19.75
C VAL A 619 3.39 3.76 -19.88
N CYS A 620 2.94 3.46 -21.11
CA CYS A 620 2.00 2.36 -21.35
C CYS A 620 2.57 1.01 -20.90
N GLU A 621 3.81 0.69 -21.25
CA GLU A 621 4.47 -0.56 -20.86
C GLU A 621 4.60 -0.70 -19.33
N ASN A 622 4.91 0.39 -18.60
CA ASN A 622 5.01 0.37 -17.15
C ASN A 622 3.63 0.25 -16.48
N LEU A 623 2.62 0.94 -16.98
CA LEU A 623 1.25 0.81 -16.46
C LEU A 623 0.69 -0.60 -16.68
N ASP A 624 0.95 -1.23 -17.83
CA ASP A 624 0.52 -2.59 -18.11
C ASP A 624 1.27 -3.64 -17.26
N LYS A 625 2.46 -3.29 -16.74
CA LYS A 625 3.23 -4.10 -15.76
C LYS A 625 2.93 -3.75 -14.30
N TYR A 626 2.01 -2.82 -14.05
CA TYR A 626 1.69 -2.28 -12.71
C TYR A 626 2.85 -1.52 -12.05
N GLU A 627 3.87 -1.10 -12.80
CA GLU A 627 4.98 -0.24 -12.34
C GLU A 627 4.58 1.24 -12.36
N ILE A 628 3.51 1.56 -11.64
CA ILE A 628 2.82 2.86 -11.69
C ILE A 628 3.75 4.00 -11.24
N GLY A 629 4.59 3.75 -10.22
CA GLY A 629 5.55 4.73 -9.73
C GLY A 629 6.64 5.09 -10.75
N ILE A 630 7.08 4.13 -11.59
CA ILE A 630 8.04 4.36 -12.66
C ILE A 630 7.40 5.20 -13.77
N ALA A 631 6.16 4.87 -14.16
CA ALA A 631 5.42 5.65 -15.14
C ALA A 631 5.27 7.12 -14.69
N ALA A 632 4.90 7.34 -13.42
CA ALA A 632 4.77 8.70 -12.84
C ALA A 632 6.09 9.47 -12.88
N ALA A 633 7.22 8.83 -12.52
CA ALA A 633 8.55 9.46 -12.53
C ALA A 633 8.95 9.89 -13.95
N LYS A 634 8.76 9.02 -14.95
CA LYS A 634 9.06 9.34 -16.35
C LYS A 634 8.25 10.53 -16.88
N ILE A 635 6.97 10.60 -16.54
CA ILE A 635 6.11 11.76 -16.90
C ILE A 635 6.60 13.03 -16.21
N TYR A 636 6.94 12.94 -14.92
CA TYR A 636 7.47 14.06 -14.14
C TYR A 636 8.75 14.63 -14.77
N ASP A 637 9.74 13.75 -15.04
CA ASP A 637 11.03 14.15 -15.61
C ASP A 637 10.86 14.78 -17.01
N PHE A 638 10.00 14.20 -17.85
CA PHE A 638 9.73 14.78 -19.17
C PHE A 638 9.11 16.19 -19.08
N ILE A 639 8.12 16.37 -18.20
CA ILE A 639 7.48 17.67 -18.01
C ILE A 639 8.47 18.69 -17.47
N TRP A 640 9.20 18.31 -16.42
CA TRP A 640 10.09 19.22 -15.73
C TRP A 640 11.32 19.57 -16.55
N ASP A 641 12.08 18.56 -16.96
CA ASP A 641 13.38 18.73 -17.59
C ASP A 641 13.31 18.92 -19.10
N THR A 642 12.46 18.15 -19.81
CA THR A 642 12.39 18.20 -21.27
C THR A 642 11.51 19.34 -21.77
N TYR A 643 10.25 19.36 -21.32
CA TYR A 643 9.28 20.33 -21.83
C TYR A 643 9.49 21.72 -21.26
N CYS A 644 9.49 21.87 -19.93
CA CYS A 644 9.56 23.20 -19.29
C CYS A 644 10.94 23.83 -19.38
N ASP A 645 12.01 23.08 -19.09
CA ASP A 645 13.36 23.65 -18.99
C ASP A 645 14.04 23.81 -20.37
N TRP A 646 13.65 23.00 -21.36
CA TRP A 646 14.24 23.05 -22.67
C TRP A 646 13.27 23.44 -23.76
N TYR A 647 12.25 22.67 -24.08
CA TYR A 647 11.47 22.89 -25.30
C TYR A 647 10.79 24.26 -25.34
N ILE A 648 10.20 24.70 -24.24
CA ILE A 648 9.62 26.06 -24.15
C ILE A 648 10.68 27.13 -24.44
N GLU A 649 11.89 27.02 -23.93
CA GLU A 649 12.96 27.97 -24.18
C GLU A 649 13.44 27.97 -25.64
N LEU A 650 13.50 26.74 -26.24
CA LEU A 650 13.88 26.56 -27.64
C LEU A 650 12.88 27.19 -28.63
N THR A 651 11.59 27.22 -28.28
CA THR A 651 10.56 27.82 -29.15
C THR A 651 10.54 29.36 -29.14
N LYS A 652 11.06 30.01 -28.07
CA LYS A 652 11.01 31.48 -27.94
C LYS A 652 11.65 32.27 -29.11
N PRO A 653 12.79 31.84 -29.71
CA PRO A 653 13.33 32.49 -30.91
C PRO A 653 12.34 32.51 -32.07
N ARG A 654 11.63 31.42 -32.30
CA ARG A 654 10.67 31.28 -33.40
C ARG A 654 9.41 32.09 -33.14
N LEU A 655 8.87 32.04 -31.91
CA LEU A 655 7.71 32.83 -31.49
C LEU A 655 7.93 34.35 -31.62
N ASN A 656 9.19 34.81 -31.44
CA ASN A 656 9.55 36.24 -31.50
C ASN A 656 10.30 36.62 -32.78
N SER A 657 10.32 35.77 -33.82
CA SER A 657 11.09 36.00 -35.05
C SER A 657 10.51 37.06 -35.98
N GLY A 658 9.23 37.40 -35.84
CA GLY A 658 8.49 38.21 -36.82
C GLY A 658 8.06 37.40 -38.06
N ASP A 659 8.42 36.14 -38.19
CA ASP A 659 7.99 35.20 -39.22
C ASP A 659 6.75 34.44 -38.73
N GLU A 660 5.58 34.81 -39.24
CA GLU A 660 4.30 34.23 -38.83
C GLU A 660 4.20 32.71 -39.09
N ALA A 661 4.80 32.19 -40.16
CA ALA A 661 4.77 30.79 -40.50
C ALA A 661 5.58 29.96 -39.49
N ARG A 662 6.80 30.40 -39.17
CA ARG A 662 7.65 29.76 -38.16
C ARG A 662 7.07 29.87 -36.77
N ALA A 663 6.47 31.01 -36.41
CA ALA A 663 5.79 31.19 -35.13
C ALA A 663 4.59 30.24 -35.01
N ARG A 664 3.77 30.11 -36.08
CA ARG A 664 2.63 29.20 -36.12
C ARG A 664 3.04 27.73 -35.99
N SER A 665 4.09 27.31 -36.71
CA SER A 665 4.64 25.95 -36.58
C SER A 665 5.10 25.66 -35.16
N ALA A 666 5.79 26.56 -34.46
CA ALA A 666 6.18 26.41 -33.07
C ALA A 666 4.97 26.31 -32.13
N GLN A 667 3.90 27.10 -32.36
CA GLN A 667 2.66 27.05 -31.58
C GLN A 667 1.96 25.66 -31.71
N GLN A 668 1.92 25.14 -32.93
CA GLN A 668 1.31 23.83 -33.22
C GLN A 668 2.00 22.68 -32.43
N VAL A 669 3.33 22.65 -32.46
CA VAL A 669 4.06 21.60 -31.73
C VAL A 669 4.00 21.83 -30.22
N LEU A 670 4.06 23.08 -29.74
CA LEU A 670 3.86 23.42 -28.31
C LEU A 670 2.50 22.90 -27.80
N LEU A 671 1.42 23.14 -28.55
CA LEU A 671 0.07 22.74 -28.21
C LEU A 671 -0.07 21.19 -28.23
N TYR A 672 0.48 20.57 -29.29
CA TYR A 672 0.43 19.11 -29.44
C TYR A 672 1.13 18.40 -28.27
N VAL A 673 2.37 18.80 -27.97
CA VAL A 673 3.14 18.22 -26.88
C VAL A 673 2.47 18.46 -25.53
N LEU A 674 1.95 19.67 -25.27
CA LEU A 674 1.23 19.98 -24.04
C LEU A 674 -0.03 19.11 -23.89
N THR A 675 -0.79 18.96 -24.96
CA THR A 675 -2.02 18.15 -24.95
C THR A 675 -1.73 16.69 -24.60
N ASP A 676 -0.68 16.11 -25.19
CA ASP A 676 -0.32 14.72 -24.89
C ASP A 676 0.32 14.55 -23.51
N ILE A 677 1.06 15.54 -23.02
CA ILE A 677 1.49 15.62 -21.60
C ILE A 677 0.27 15.57 -20.67
N LEU A 678 -0.76 16.36 -20.93
CA LEU A 678 -1.97 16.40 -20.11
C LEU A 678 -2.69 15.04 -20.13
N LYS A 679 -2.77 14.37 -21.28
CA LYS A 679 -3.35 13.03 -21.39
C LYS A 679 -2.54 11.99 -20.61
N LEU A 680 -1.20 11.99 -20.74
CA LEU A 680 -0.32 11.06 -20.02
C LEU A 680 -0.41 11.24 -18.50
N LEU A 681 -0.49 12.49 -18.04
CA LEU A 681 -0.54 12.84 -16.62
C LEU A 681 -1.94 12.68 -16.01
N HIS A 682 -3.01 12.72 -16.82
CA HIS A 682 -4.39 12.75 -16.34
C HIS A 682 -4.76 11.62 -15.36
N PRO A 683 -4.37 10.36 -15.54
CA PRO A 683 -4.65 9.31 -14.55
C PRO A 683 -4.06 9.61 -13.15
N PHE A 684 -2.96 10.33 -13.09
CA PHE A 684 -2.22 10.64 -11.86
C PHE A 684 -2.69 11.93 -11.20
N MET A 685 -2.88 12.99 -11.98
CA MET A 685 -3.28 14.34 -11.54
C MET A 685 -4.49 14.83 -12.35
N PRO A 686 -5.68 14.25 -12.09
CA PRO A 686 -6.83 14.42 -12.97
C PRO A 686 -7.42 15.84 -12.99
N PHE A 687 -7.37 16.58 -11.89
CA PHE A 687 -8.04 17.88 -11.79
C PHE A 687 -7.33 18.98 -12.55
N ILE A 688 -6.03 19.15 -12.32
CA ILE A 688 -5.25 20.20 -12.99
C ILE A 688 -5.17 19.95 -14.50
N THR A 689 -5.02 18.67 -14.88
CA THR A 689 -4.93 18.31 -16.30
C THR A 689 -6.23 18.58 -17.05
N GLU A 690 -7.36 18.26 -16.44
CA GLU A 690 -8.68 18.56 -17.01
C GLU A 690 -8.92 20.07 -17.11
N GLU A 691 -8.63 20.86 -16.06
CA GLU A 691 -8.84 22.31 -16.07
C GLU A 691 -7.99 23.01 -17.15
N ILE A 692 -6.72 22.60 -17.33
CA ILE A 692 -5.86 23.13 -18.39
C ILE A 692 -6.40 22.73 -19.76
N TRP A 693 -6.75 21.46 -19.94
CA TRP A 693 -7.25 20.93 -21.22
C TRP A 693 -8.54 21.62 -21.66
N GLN A 694 -9.47 21.87 -20.74
CA GLN A 694 -10.71 22.62 -21.00
C GLN A 694 -10.48 24.08 -21.43
N ALA A 695 -9.30 24.63 -21.19
CA ALA A 695 -8.93 25.99 -21.60
C ALA A 695 -8.17 26.04 -22.91
N LEU A 696 -7.62 24.93 -23.40
CA LEU A 696 -6.88 24.80 -24.65
C LEU A 696 -7.84 24.49 -25.83
N PRO A 697 -7.42 24.68 -27.08
CA PRO A 697 -8.09 24.13 -28.26
C PRO A 697 -8.07 22.58 -28.17
N HIS A 698 -9.25 21.97 -28.17
CA HIS A 698 -9.38 20.51 -28.08
C HIS A 698 -10.67 20.01 -28.76
N ASP A 699 -10.70 18.70 -29.07
CA ASP A 699 -11.89 17.98 -29.49
C ASP A 699 -12.39 17.09 -28.36
N GLY A 700 -13.70 16.96 -28.21
CA GLY A 700 -14.34 16.15 -27.19
C GLY A 700 -14.83 16.92 -25.96
N GLU A 701 -15.48 16.22 -25.04
CA GLU A 701 -16.17 16.83 -23.90
C GLU A 701 -15.32 16.86 -22.62
N ALA A 702 -14.48 15.85 -22.43
CA ALA A 702 -13.64 15.71 -21.24
C ALA A 702 -12.34 14.97 -21.55
N LEU A 703 -11.26 15.36 -20.89
CA LEU A 703 -9.94 14.74 -21.03
C LEU A 703 -9.97 13.26 -20.61
N MET A 704 -10.72 12.92 -19.57
CA MET A 704 -10.80 11.57 -19.05
C MET A 704 -11.40 10.52 -20.00
N ILE A 705 -12.03 10.93 -21.07
CA ILE A 705 -12.53 10.08 -22.16
C ILE A 705 -11.79 10.30 -23.48
N ALA A 706 -10.81 11.20 -23.51
CA ALA A 706 -9.93 11.38 -24.65
C ALA A 706 -8.98 10.19 -24.82
N ARG A 707 -8.53 9.93 -26.05
CA ARG A 707 -7.64 8.81 -26.34
C ARG A 707 -6.27 9.02 -25.68
N TYR A 708 -5.80 7.98 -24.98
CA TYR A 708 -4.46 7.98 -24.37
C TYR A 708 -3.37 7.95 -25.44
N PRO A 709 -2.25 8.68 -25.29
CA PRO A 709 -1.18 8.67 -26.26
C PRO A 709 -0.54 7.28 -26.40
N GLU A 710 -0.31 6.87 -27.64
CA GLU A 710 0.34 5.62 -27.99
C GLU A 710 1.56 5.90 -28.88
N TYR A 711 2.52 4.97 -28.89
CA TYR A 711 3.68 5.06 -29.76
C TYR A 711 3.27 5.05 -31.25
N THR A 712 3.86 5.98 -32.02
CA THR A 712 3.62 6.11 -33.45
C THR A 712 4.94 6.16 -34.21
N GLU A 713 5.17 5.22 -35.12
CA GLU A 713 6.43 5.11 -35.88
C GLU A 713 6.78 6.40 -36.65
N SER A 714 5.78 7.12 -37.16
CA SER A 714 5.97 8.38 -37.91
C SER A 714 6.49 9.55 -37.07
N LEU A 715 6.46 9.42 -35.73
CA LEU A 715 6.97 10.42 -34.78
C LEU A 715 8.28 9.98 -34.13
N ALA A 716 8.93 8.93 -34.61
CA ALA A 716 10.24 8.49 -34.17
C ALA A 716 11.34 9.10 -35.04
N PHE A 717 12.17 9.95 -34.47
CA PHE A 717 13.26 10.68 -35.13
C PHE A 717 14.62 10.41 -34.43
N PRO A 718 15.12 9.16 -34.39
CA PRO A 718 16.26 8.81 -33.55
C PRO A 718 17.59 9.44 -34.03
N ALA A 719 17.71 9.84 -35.28
CA ALA A 719 18.89 10.53 -35.79
C ALA A 719 18.90 11.98 -35.36
N GLU A 720 17.78 12.69 -35.55
CA GLU A 720 17.60 14.09 -35.16
C GLU A 720 17.64 14.25 -33.63
N GLU A 721 17.11 13.27 -32.91
CA GLU A 721 17.19 13.24 -31.44
C GLU A 721 18.65 13.21 -30.97
N ARG A 722 19.48 12.31 -31.51
CA ARG A 722 20.91 12.26 -31.19
C ARG A 722 21.64 13.55 -31.56
N ASP A 723 21.40 14.07 -32.75
CA ASP A 723 22.07 15.28 -33.22
C ASP A 723 21.72 16.50 -32.34
N PHE A 724 20.47 16.61 -31.92
CA PHE A 724 20.05 17.70 -31.03
C PHE A 724 20.54 17.53 -29.59
N GLU A 725 20.66 16.31 -29.09
CA GLU A 725 21.29 16.04 -27.78
C GLU A 725 22.75 16.45 -27.73
N MET A 726 23.54 16.28 -28.82
CA MET A 726 24.91 16.79 -28.90
C MET A 726 24.92 18.32 -28.71
N VAL A 727 24.02 19.03 -29.37
CA VAL A 727 23.84 20.49 -29.22
C VAL A 727 23.50 20.87 -27.79
N MET A 728 22.56 20.18 -27.17
CA MET A 728 22.16 20.41 -25.78
C MET A 728 23.30 20.14 -24.79
N ASN A 729 24.09 19.08 -25.01
CA ASN A 729 25.23 18.75 -24.18
C ASN A 729 26.31 19.86 -24.28
N ALA A 730 26.56 20.38 -25.46
CA ALA A 730 27.46 21.52 -25.64
C ALA A 730 26.96 22.77 -24.89
N ILE A 731 25.67 23.10 -25.00
CA ILE A 731 25.05 24.20 -24.25
C ILE A 731 25.21 24.00 -22.73
N ARG A 732 24.94 22.78 -22.22
CA ARG A 732 25.12 22.45 -20.79
C ARG A 732 26.56 22.62 -20.35
N ALA A 733 27.52 22.11 -21.13
CA ALA A 733 28.96 22.18 -20.84
C ALA A 733 29.45 23.64 -20.78
N VAL A 734 29.05 24.48 -21.75
CA VAL A 734 29.37 25.89 -21.73
C VAL A 734 28.74 26.61 -20.55
N ARG A 735 27.47 26.37 -20.26
CA ARG A 735 26.75 27.00 -19.12
C ARG A 735 27.37 26.61 -17.78
N SER A 736 27.72 25.31 -17.60
CA SER A 736 28.39 24.80 -16.40
C SER A 736 29.74 25.50 -16.21
N ARG A 737 30.54 25.56 -17.28
CA ARG A 737 31.86 26.20 -17.21
C ARG A 737 31.80 27.69 -16.91
N ARG A 738 30.81 28.41 -17.51
CA ARG A 738 30.56 29.82 -17.21
C ARG A 738 30.10 30.04 -15.77
N ALA A 739 29.25 29.12 -15.23
CA ALA A 739 28.78 29.21 -13.85
C ALA A 739 29.93 28.98 -12.85
N GLU A 740 30.80 27.99 -13.09
CA GLU A 740 32.01 27.77 -12.29
C GLU A 740 32.92 29.00 -12.20
N MET A 741 32.96 29.77 -13.27
CA MET A 741 33.74 31.02 -13.38
C MET A 741 32.96 32.27 -12.94
N ASN A 742 31.70 32.10 -12.42
CA ASN A 742 30.80 33.22 -12.07
C ASN A 742 30.57 34.24 -13.19
N VAL A 743 30.53 33.81 -14.46
CA VAL A 743 30.28 34.66 -15.60
C VAL A 743 28.79 34.92 -15.75
N PRO A 744 28.31 36.17 -15.66
CA PRO A 744 26.89 36.46 -15.77
C PRO A 744 26.36 36.21 -17.19
N PRO A 745 25.07 35.80 -17.34
CA PRO A 745 24.44 35.60 -18.65
C PRO A 745 24.53 36.77 -19.60
N SER A 746 24.53 38.01 -19.09
CA SER A 746 24.61 39.25 -19.88
C SER A 746 25.96 39.44 -20.58
N ARG A 747 27.01 38.74 -20.11
CA ARG A 747 28.35 38.86 -20.74
C ARG A 747 28.47 37.78 -21.82
N LYS A 748 28.39 38.17 -23.06
CA LYS A 748 28.54 37.30 -24.22
C LYS A 748 30.03 37.13 -24.58
N ALA A 749 30.36 36.00 -25.18
CA ALA A 749 31.71 35.69 -25.65
C ALA A 749 31.64 34.89 -26.96
N ARG A 750 32.71 34.97 -27.76
CA ARG A 750 32.86 34.07 -28.92
C ARG A 750 32.98 32.63 -28.45
N LEU A 751 32.41 31.73 -29.24
CA LEU A 751 32.46 30.30 -28.98
C LEU A 751 33.03 29.56 -30.18
N PHE A 752 34.10 28.78 -29.98
CA PHE A 752 34.67 27.92 -30.99
C PHE A 752 34.33 26.49 -30.67
N ILE A 753 33.76 25.79 -31.64
CA ILE A 753 33.29 24.39 -31.49
C ILE A 753 34.15 23.53 -32.42
N THR A 754 34.98 22.67 -31.87
CA THR A 754 35.79 21.73 -32.64
C THR A 754 35.13 20.38 -32.60
N THR A 755 34.68 19.88 -33.78
CA THR A 755 33.93 18.65 -33.91
C THR A 755 33.97 18.08 -35.32
N ASP A 756 33.86 16.74 -35.43
CA ASP A 756 33.65 16.06 -36.72
C ASP A 756 32.16 16.06 -37.13
N ARG A 757 31.23 16.40 -36.21
CA ARG A 757 29.79 16.46 -36.41
C ARG A 757 29.29 17.91 -36.73
N GLN A 758 30.00 18.60 -37.65
CA GLN A 758 29.77 20.00 -37.92
C GLN A 758 28.31 20.32 -38.31
N ASP A 759 27.65 19.47 -39.09
CA ASP A 759 26.31 19.69 -39.59
C ASP A 759 25.25 19.69 -38.45
N ALA A 760 25.39 18.80 -37.47
CA ALA A 760 24.55 18.78 -36.28
C ALA A 760 24.65 20.10 -35.49
N PHE A 761 25.88 20.59 -35.27
CA PHE A 761 26.10 21.86 -34.56
C PHE A 761 25.67 23.08 -35.35
N ARG A 762 25.82 23.08 -36.68
CA ARG A 762 25.30 24.16 -37.56
C ARG A 762 23.78 24.26 -37.50
N SER A 763 23.09 23.11 -37.50
CA SER A 763 21.62 23.07 -37.37
C SER A 763 21.15 23.61 -36.01
N GLY A 764 21.96 23.46 -34.95
CA GLY A 764 21.69 23.97 -33.60
C GLY A 764 22.27 25.35 -33.28
N GLU A 765 22.92 26.03 -34.21
CA GLU A 765 23.68 27.27 -33.95
C GLU A 765 22.83 28.37 -33.29
N ILE A 766 21.59 28.54 -33.71
CA ILE A 766 20.67 29.54 -33.14
C ILE A 766 20.43 29.31 -31.65
N TYR A 767 20.32 28.05 -31.23
CA TYR A 767 20.08 27.66 -29.84
C TYR A 767 21.35 27.79 -29.00
N ILE A 768 22.50 27.40 -29.55
CA ILE A 768 23.79 27.56 -28.90
C ILE A 768 24.06 29.04 -28.67
N THR A 769 23.90 29.88 -29.71
CA THR A 769 24.06 31.33 -29.61
C THR A 769 23.26 31.92 -28.46
N LYS A 770 21.99 31.56 -28.38
CA LYS A 770 21.08 32.11 -27.36
C LYS A 770 21.28 31.54 -25.98
N LEU A 771 21.35 30.20 -25.88
CA LEU A 771 21.33 29.49 -24.60
C LEU A 771 22.69 29.32 -23.97
N ALA A 772 23.78 29.31 -24.74
CA ALA A 772 25.15 29.31 -24.23
C ALA A 772 25.73 30.75 -24.08
N TYR A 773 24.91 31.77 -24.40
CA TYR A 773 25.29 33.18 -24.34
C TYR A 773 26.51 33.49 -25.24
N ALA A 774 26.55 32.91 -26.44
CA ALA A 774 27.56 33.17 -27.42
C ALA A 774 27.28 34.47 -28.17
N GLU A 775 28.32 35.25 -28.50
CA GLU A 775 28.23 36.43 -29.38
C GLU A 775 28.35 36.00 -30.84
N GLN A 776 29.29 35.12 -31.13
CA GLN A 776 29.56 34.55 -32.45
C GLN A 776 30.04 33.12 -32.26
N ILE A 777 29.65 32.21 -33.15
CA ILE A 777 30.07 30.80 -33.13
C ILE A 777 30.92 30.49 -34.36
N THR A 778 32.01 29.74 -34.14
CA THR A 778 32.85 29.19 -35.21
C THR A 778 32.89 27.69 -35.05
N ILE A 779 32.44 26.96 -36.07
CA ILE A 779 32.39 25.48 -36.05
C ILE A 779 33.41 24.98 -37.05
N SER A 780 34.35 24.13 -36.59
CA SER A 780 35.49 23.58 -37.37
C SER A 780 35.86 22.19 -36.91
N SER A 781 36.55 21.43 -37.75
CA SER A 781 37.22 20.18 -37.35
C SER A 781 38.57 20.43 -36.65
N GLU A 782 39.15 21.66 -36.82
CA GLU A 782 40.44 22.03 -36.22
C GLU A 782 40.22 22.90 -35.01
N GLN A 783 41.17 22.77 -34.03
CA GLN A 783 41.14 23.62 -32.84
C GLN A 783 41.60 25.05 -33.21
N PRO A 784 41.08 26.07 -32.51
CA PRO A 784 41.55 27.44 -32.71
C PRO A 784 43.08 27.55 -32.35
N ALA A 785 43.81 28.40 -33.08
CA ALA A 785 45.27 28.53 -32.93
C ALA A 785 45.68 28.92 -31.48
N ASP A 786 44.81 29.69 -30.79
CA ASP A 786 45.04 30.16 -29.41
C ASP A 786 44.29 29.34 -28.36
N ALA A 787 43.96 28.06 -28.63
CA ALA A 787 43.17 27.20 -27.75
C ALA A 787 43.74 27.11 -26.31
N GLU A 788 45.09 27.16 -26.17
CA GLU A 788 45.78 27.12 -24.87
C GLU A 788 45.46 28.34 -23.97
N LYS A 789 45.05 29.48 -24.58
CA LYS A 789 44.68 30.70 -23.87
C LYS A 789 43.17 30.85 -23.68
N MET A 790 42.38 29.85 -24.03
CA MET A 790 40.94 29.85 -23.94
C MET A 790 40.45 28.97 -22.80
N VAL A 791 39.26 29.33 -22.29
CA VAL A 791 38.54 28.46 -21.36
C VAL A 791 37.90 27.36 -22.18
N SER A 792 38.17 26.13 -21.83
CA SER A 792 37.65 24.94 -22.52
C SER A 792 36.55 24.23 -21.73
N ALA A 793 35.60 23.66 -22.47
CA ALA A 793 34.66 22.63 -22.00
C ALA A 793 34.66 21.49 -23.02
N VAL A 794 34.46 20.26 -22.58
CA VAL A 794 34.50 19.07 -23.41
C VAL A 794 33.24 18.25 -23.27
N THR A 795 32.70 17.83 -24.38
CA THR A 795 31.65 16.81 -24.47
C THR A 795 32.19 15.58 -25.19
N GLU A 796 31.40 14.54 -25.34
CA GLU A 796 31.81 13.34 -26.09
C GLU A 796 32.11 13.68 -27.57
N GLU A 797 31.32 14.57 -28.16
CA GLU A 797 31.36 14.88 -29.60
C GLU A 797 32.05 16.18 -29.96
N ALA A 798 32.39 17.04 -29.00
CA ALA A 798 32.96 18.37 -29.27
C ALA A 798 33.86 18.89 -28.17
N LYS A 799 34.87 19.64 -28.58
CA LYS A 799 35.64 20.52 -27.71
C LYS A 799 35.20 21.99 -27.94
N LEU A 800 34.92 22.66 -26.85
CA LEU A 800 34.33 24.02 -26.85
C LEU A 800 35.31 24.96 -26.22
N PHE A 801 35.59 26.09 -26.89
CA PHE A 801 36.59 27.07 -26.44
C PHE A 801 36.00 28.46 -26.41
N MET A 802 36.25 29.21 -25.33
CA MET A 802 35.82 30.60 -25.15
C MET A 802 37.00 31.46 -24.75
N PRO A 803 37.28 32.59 -25.40
CA PRO A 803 38.36 33.51 -25.03
C PRO A 803 38.18 34.00 -23.59
N MET A 804 39.20 33.81 -22.74
CA MET A 804 39.14 34.20 -21.33
C MET A 804 38.90 35.69 -21.13
N ALA A 805 39.51 36.54 -21.94
CA ALA A 805 39.37 37.99 -21.86
C ALA A 805 37.93 38.50 -22.14
N GLU A 806 37.11 37.71 -22.85
CA GLU A 806 35.70 38.01 -23.10
C GLU A 806 34.80 37.58 -21.95
N LEU A 807 35.21 36.59 -21.20
CA LEU A 807 34.42 36.04 -20.09
C LEU A 807 34.60 36.83 -18.81
N ILE A 808 35.82 37.23 -18.50
CA ILE A 808 36.18 37.93 -17.26
C ILE A 808 36.91 39.23 -17.56
N ASP A 809 36.79 40.19 -16.66
CA ASP A 809 37.62 41.42 -16.70
C ASP A 809 38.96 41.04 -16.03
N LEU A 810 39.96 40.73 -16.85
CA LEU A 810 41.26 40.23 -16.41
C LEU A 810 41.89 41.11 -15.32
N ASP A 811 41.73 42.45 -15.45
CA ASP A 811 42.33 43.40 -14.49
C ASP A 811 41.60 43.36 -13.16
N LYS A 812 40.27 43.27 -13.18
CA LYS A 812 39.47 43.14 -11.94
C LYS A 812 39.64 41.78 -11.29
N GLU A 813 39.70 40.71 -12.09
CA GLU A 813 39.89 39.35 -11.54
C GLU A 813 41.30 39.21 -10.97
N ARG A 814 42.32 39.74 -11.63
CA ARG A 814 43.68 39.81 -11.09
C ARG A 814 43.68 40.53 -9.75
N ALA A 815 43.10 41.74 -9.68
CA ALA A 815 43.00 42.47 -8.42
C ALA A 815 42.24 41.74 -7.32
N ARG A 816 41.17 40.97 -7.69
CA ARG A 816 40.41 40.14 -6.77
C ARG A 816 41.27 39.01 -6.22
N LEU A 817 41.93 38.23 -7.10
CA LEU A 817 42.80 37.13 -6.73
C LEU A 817 44.02 37.59 -5.92
N GLU A 818 44.61 38.73 -6.25
CA GLU A 818 45.69 39.33 -5.48
C GLU A 818 45.27 39.66 -4.06
N LYS A 819 44.06 40.23 -3.92
CA LYS A 819 43.47 40.51 -2.59
C LYS A 819 43.13 39.26 -1.79
N GLU A 820 42.64 38.24 -2.47
CA GLU A 820 42.34 36.95 -1.84
C GLU A 820 43.63 36.22 -1.44
N LEU A 821 44.64 36.26 -2.31
CA LEU A 821 45.96 35.72 -2.04
C LEU A 821 46.61 36.40 -0.81
N GLU A 822 46.53 37.72 -0.73
CA GLU A 822 47.02 38.48 0.43
C GLU A 822 46.34 38.03 1.74
N LYS A 823 45.02 37.85 1.69
CA LYS A 823 44.26 37.31 2.84
C LYS A 823 44.65 35.88 3.18
N ALA A 824 44.78 35.00 2.18
CA ALA A 824 45.16 33.61 2.37
C ALA A 824 46.59 33.50 2.96
N ARG A 825 47.52 34.30 2.46
CA ARG A 825 48.86 34.35 2.99
C ARG A 825 48.91 34.83 4.43
N LYS A 826 48.15 35.91 4.79
CA LYS A 826 48.03 36.35 6.17
C LYS A 826 47.44 35.31 7.10
N ASN A 827 46.46 34.55 6.61
CA ASN A 827 45.85 33.43 7.37
C ASN A 827 46.86 32.29 7.59
N TYR A 828 47.54 31.87 6.54
CA TYR A 828 48.60 30.86 6.59
C TYR A 828 49.73 31.25 7.54
N GLU A 829 50.24 32.49 7.42
CA GLU A 829 51.24 33.02 8.32
C GLU A 829 50.78 33.07 9.78
N GLY A 830 49.52 33.45 10.00
CA GLY A 830 48.89 33.44 11.34
C GLY A 830 48.87 32.04 11.96
N GLN A 831 48.53 31.05 11.18
CA GLN A 831 48.53 29.67 11.64
C GLN A 831 49.95 29.10 11.84
N MET A 832 50.87 29.42 10.97
CA MET A 832 52.27 29.05 11.12
C MET A 832 52.94 29.68 12.33
N ARG A 833 52.61 30.93 12.67
CA ARG A 833 53.04 31.58 13.92
C ARG A 833 52.55 30.88 15.18
N LYS A 834 51.31 30.36 15.16
CA LYS A 834 50.77 29.58 16.26
C LYS A 834 51.50 28.24 16.39
N LEU A 835 51.77 27.56 15.28
CA LEU A 835 52.47 26.28 15.25
C LEU A 835 53.99 26.40 15.53
N SER A 836 54.62 27.54 15.29
CA SER A 836 55.98 27.84 15.67
C SER A 836 56.15 28.33 17.11
N ASN A 837 55.09 28.55 17.85
CA ASN A 837 55.15 28.91 19.24
C ASN A 837 55.35 27.64 20.13
N GLU A 838 56.56 27.42 20.60
CA GLU A 838 56.92 26.26 21.42
C GLU A 838 56.03 26.11 22.68
N ASN A 839 55.60 27.22 23.28
CA ASN A 839 54.71 27.21 24.43
C ASN A 839 53.27 26.71 24.08
N PHE A 840 52.82 26.93 22.85
CA PHE A 840 51.55 26.42 22.37
C PHE A 840 51.63 24.93 22.01
N VAL A 841 52.62 24.55 21.24
CA VAL A 841 52.80 23.16 20.75
C VAL A 841 53.09 22.19 21.92
N SER A 842 53.79 22.66 22.98
CA SER A 842 54.16 21.81 24.13
C SER A 842 53.06 21.71 25.21
N ARG A 843 52.11 22.66 25.25
CA ARG A 843 51.10 22.74 26.32
C ARG A 843 49.66 22.45 25.83
N ALA A 844 49.40 22.57 24.56
CA ALA A 844 48.05 22.28 24.02
C ALA A 844 47.85 20.76 23.85
N PRO A 845 46.61 20.25 24.02
CA PRO A 845 46.29 18.85 23.69
C PRO A 845 46.67 18.48 22.24
N GLU A 846 47.23 17.28 22.03
CA GLU A 846 47.71 16.81 20.74
C GLU A 846 46.66 16.93 19.61
N ALA A 847 45.36 16.67 19.92
CA ALA A 847 44.24 16.84 19.00
C ALA A 847 44.05 18.30 18.53
N VAL A 848 44.34 19.28 19.37
CA VAL A 848 44.26 20.71 19.03
C VAL A 848 45.43 21.11 18.15
N VAL A 849 46.63 20.63 18.44
CA VAL A 849 47.80 20.87 17.63
C VAL A 849 47.64 20.23 16.23
N GLN A 850 47.09 19.02 16.16
CA GLN A 850 46.78 18.34 14.92
C GLN A 850 45.74 19.12 14.09
N THR A 851 44.67 19.59 14.69
CA THR A 851 43.68 20.44 14.04
C THR A 851 44.26 21.72 13.43
N GLU A 852 45.19 22.39 14.16
CA GLU A 852 45.86 23.59 13.66
C GLU A 852 46.87 23.25 12.52
N ARG A 853 47.52 22.07 12.53
CA ARG A 853 48.36 21.60 11.39
C ARG A 853 47.51 21.39 10.13
N GLU A 854 46.36 20.71 10.26
CA GLU A 854 45.43 20.51 9.15
C GLU A 854 44.88 21.82 8.58
N ARG A 855 44.62 22.82 9.44
CA ARG A 855 44.25 24.17 9.02
C ARG A 855 45.35 24.89 8.28
N ALA A 856 46.60 24.76 8.75
CA ALA A 856 47.77 25.35 8.09
C ALA A 856 47.99 24.70 6.72
N GLU A 857 47.82 23.40 6.59
CA GLU A 857 47.96 22.68 5.33
C GLU A 857 46.88 23.05 4.32
N LYS A 858 45.60 23.20 4.75
CA LYS A 858 44.53 23.74 3.92
C LYS A 858 44.76 25.17 3.50
N ALA A 859 45.29 26.01 4.39
CA ALA A 859 45.65 27.40 4.08
C ALA A 859 46.82 27.49 3.09
N ARG A 860 47.83 26.62 3.21
CA ARG A 860 48.94 26.49 2.21
C ARG A 860 48.40 26.10 0.86
N ALA A 861 47.57 25.03 0.79
CA ALA A 861 46.98 24.58 -0.48
C ALA A 861 46.14 25.68 -1.14
N LEU A 862 45.42 26.50 -0.35
CA LEU A 862 44.66 27.65 -0.88
C LEU A 862 45.61 28.71 -1.46
N VAL A 863 46.73 29.03 -0.81
CA VAL A 863 47.75 29.97 -1.32
C VAL A 863 48.31 29.46 -2.66
N GLU A 864 48.76 28.21 -2.69
CA GLU A 864 49.32 27.59 -3.91
C GLU A 864 48.31 27.60 -5.09
N ASN A 865 47.01 27.31 -4.81
CA ASN A 865 45.95 27.35 -5.82
C ASN A 865 45.67 28.78 -6.33
N LEU A 866 45.71 29.80 -5.46
CA LEU A 866 45.53 31.18 -5.85
C LEU A 866 46.73 31.72 -6.65
N GLU A 867 47.97 31.33 -6.31
CA GLU A 867 49.15 31.64 -7.06
C GLU A 867 49.16 31.00 -8.46
N ALA A 868 48.75 29.73 -8.55
CA ALA A 868 48.57 29.04 -9.82
C ALA A 868 47.47 29.73 -10.68
N SER A 869 46.37 30.15 -10.06
CA SER A 869 45.28 30.90 -10.74
C SER A 869 45.78 32.25 -11.28
N LEU A 870 46.53 33.00 -10.48
CA LEU A 870 47.15 34.24 -10.94
C LEU A 870 48.14 34.05 -12.09
N LYS A 871 48.93 33.00 -12.04
CA LYS A 871 49.88 32.63 -13.12
C LYS A 871 49.17 32.26 -14.42
N ASN A 872 48.00 31.64 -14.33
CA ASN A 872 47.19 31.26 -15.48
C ASN A 872 46.44 32.47 -16.11
N LEU A 873 46.28 33.57 -15.38
CA LEU A 873 45.69 34.79 -15.88
C LEU A 873 46.68 35.64 -16.76
N GLY A 874 47.90 35.19 -16.90
CA GLY A 874 48.96 35.81 -17.70
C GLY A 874 49.85 36.64 -16.88
#